data_90b3400a40ad62beb8e7d1d275c3e183
#
_entry.id   90b3400a40ad62beb8e7d1d275c3e183
#
_cell.length_a   1.000
_cell.length_b   1.000
_cell.length_c   1.000
_cell.angle_alpha   90.00
_cell.angle_beta   90.00
_cell.angle_gamma   90.00
#
_symmetry.space_group_name_H-M   'P 1'
#
loop_
_entity.id
_entity.type
_entity.pdbx_description
1 polymer ?
#
loop_
_entity_poly.entity_id
_entity_poly.type
_entity_poly.pdbx_seq_one_letter_code
_entity_poly.pdbx_strand_id
1 'polypeptide(L)'
;MSRIRIGVDVGGTFTKSVAIDMNTGRIVGKVTVPTSHFSDEGVSTGIVESLIKLINKESINESNIELISHSTTQAVNALLEGDTAKVGIIGMGVSLEKNDIVKRTNLGNIKLGPNKYLKSCYRFLDTSKFLDSQEITQIIKELKDEGARVLIVSEAYGVDDPSNELYVMQKSDLPATAGHELTGIYGLEIRTLTAAINASILPKAIGTAKYVEKAVREQKISAPITIMKGDGGLTDMNTFKTKPILTVLSGPAASVAGALLHLRILNGIFIEVGGTSTNICVIKNGKPEVKYVTIMDHPTCIKSLDVRVVGIAGGSLVRWSGKKITDVGPRSAHISGLKYSCFAEPQDLEGGQIVTFMPKEGDPIDYIGIEVGAGKRFAITTTCAANALGLIPDNDYAKGNRQSAQLALSILGQRLGMNMEDVADKILDLSTRKILQTIRNLLKEYKIKDEKFVLIGGGGGASVLVPLIADKLNAQYRIADNSEVISSIGVCTASIREEREKLIDNPSPHDISVFIQEVEKIAISKGALPESISTQSEYISEKSLLRVTVYGNMKLDVGGSDIKEIDDEEAKVLACELFGINEGVHRIFDMKDYYIFACEIHKKKLFLKSKKQPVLVLDKYGHVRVSIENAEVYSGDPKEMKFKIQTLIKERGLSKDELAPQIHIVDGKRLLDFSSLSSTTHVLKAVTEELDRTINNQVTIIIKV
;
A
#
# COMPACT_ATOMS: atom_id res chain seq x y z
N MET A 1 -29.73 -13.21 3.40
CA MET A 1 -29.38 -12.23 4.44
C MET A 1 -28.32 -11.33 3.87
N SER A 2 -28.36 -10.04 4.19
CA SER A 2 -27.33 -9.08 3.77
C SER A 2 -26.00 -9.45 4.43
N ARG A 3 -24.88 -9.32 3.72
CA ARG A 3 -23.55 -9.69 4.18
C ARG A 3 -22.67 -8.44 4.11
N ILE A 4 -22.38 -7.87 5.26
CA ILE A 4 -21.75 -6.54 5.35
C ILE A 4 -20.29 -6.67 5.73
N ARG A 5 -19.43 -6.01 4.96
CA ARG A 5 -18.07 -5.68 5.36
C ARG A 5 -17.98 -4.20 5.70
N ILE A 6 -17.16 -3.90 6.69
CA ILE A 6 -16.91 -2.51 7.10
C ILE A 6 -15.43 -2.23 6.98
N GLY A 7 -15.10 -1.19 6.19
CA GLY A 7 -13.76 -0.67 6.06
C GLY A 7 -13.63 0.68 6.76
N VAL A 8 -12.61 0.83 7.61
CA VAL A 8 -12.33 2.09 8.32
C VAL A 8 -10.94 2.57 7.94
N ASP A 9 -10.84 3.78 7.40
CA ASP A 9 -9.56 4.43 7.14
C ASP A 9 -9.28 5.54 8.13
N VAL A 10 -8.13 5.47 8.79
CA VAL A 10 -7.67 6.47 9.75
C VAL A 10 -6.70 7.42 9.05
N GLY A 11 -7.23 8.50 8.52
CA GLY A 11 -6.41 9.58 7.97
C GLY A 11 -5.88 10.54 9.03
N GLY A 12 -4.99 11.43 8.61
CA GLY A 12 -4.42 12.45 9.53
C GLY A 12 -5.43 13.50 10.02
N THR A 13 -6.52 13.72 9.27
CA THR A 13 -7.54 14.76 9.59
C THR A 13 -8.90 14.13 9.91
N PHE A 14 -9.30 13.14 9.14
CA PHE A 14 -10.58 12.45 9.26
C PHE A 14 -10.41 10.95 9.29
N THR A 15 -11.21 10.30 10.12
CA THR A 15 -11.44 8.86 10.09
C THR A 15 -12.74 8.61 9.32
N LYS A 16 -12.68 7.74 8.33
CA LYS A 16 -13.77 7.45 7.40
C LYS A 16 -14.13 5.99 7.47
N SER A 17 -15.40 5.68 7.51
CA SER A 17 -15.90 4.29 7.47
C SER A 17 -16.91 4.11 6.35
N VAL A 18 -16.87 2.93 5.72
CA VAL A 18 -17.76 2.50 4.63
C VAL A 18 -18.27 1.11 4.96
N ALA A 19 -19.56 0.89 4.78
CA ALA A 19 -20.17 -0.43 4.80
C ALA A 19 -20.53 -0.84 3.38
N ILE A 20 -20.12 -2.04 2.98
CA ILE A 20 -20.40 -2.61 1.65
C ILE A 20 -21.19 -3.92 1.84
N ASP A 21 -22.31 -4.02 1.16
CA ASP A 21 -23.05 -5.28 1.05
C ASP A 21 -22.36 -6.19 0.03
N MET A 22 -21.79 -7.27 0.50
CA MET A 22 -21.01 -8.20 -0.33
C MET A 22 -21.85 -9.05 -1.29
N ASN A 23 -23.17 -9.08 -1.13
CA ASN A 23 -24.04 -9.76 -2.08
C ASN A 23 -24.34 -8.89 -3.33
N THR A 24 -24.34 -7.57 -3.14
CA THR A 24 -24.67 -6.61 -4.21
C THR A 24 -23.47 -5.72 -4.59
N GLY A 25 -22.41 -5.70 -3.75
CA GLY A 25 -21.25 -4.82 -3.81
C GLY A 25 -21.56 -3.34 -3.60
N ARG A 26 -22.78 -3.00 -3.33
CA ARG A 26 -23.18 -1.60 -3.14
C ARG A 26 -22.72 -1.08 -1.80
N ILE A 27 -22.33 0.18 -1.80
CA ILE A 27 -22.10 0.92 -0.56
C ILE A 27 -23.43 1.11 0.14
N VAL A 28 -23.58 0.49 1.32
CA VAL A 28 -24.75 0.62 2.20
C VAL A 28 -24.75 1.97 2.88
N GLY A 29 -23.58 2.43 3.30
CA GLY A 29 -23.43 3.72 3.93
C GLY A 29 -21.98 4.15 4.11
N LYS A 30 -21.81 5.44 4.38
CA LYS A 30 -20.50 6.04 4.64
C LYS A 30 -20.61 7.11 5.74
N VAL A 31 -19.58 7.17 6.59
CA VAL A 31 -19.46 8.11 7.70
C VAL A 31 -18.05 8.68 7.74
N THR A 32 -17.95 9.96 8.07
CA THR A 32 -16.69 10.67 8.31
C THR A 32 -16.76 11.33 9.68
N VAL A 33 -15.71 11.12 10.49
CA VAL A 33 -15.53 11.79 11.79
C VAL A 33 -14.15 12.44 11.83
N PRO A 34 -13.93 13.49 12.63
CA PRO A 34 -12.60 14.03 12.87
C PRO A 34 -11.70 12.95 13.49
N THR A 35 -10.43 12.88 13.09
CA THR A 35 -9.48 11.97 13.73
C THR A 35 -9.12 12.48 15.12
N SER A 36 -9.28 11.62 16.12
CA SER A 36 -9.03 11.94 17.53
C SER A 36 -7.55 11.76 17.87
N HIS A 37 -6.76 12.83 17.79
CA HIS A 37 -5.33 12.78 18.17
C HIS A 37 -5.10 12.99 19.68
N PHE A 38 -6.02 13.63 20.38
CA PHE A 38 -5.87 14.08 21.76
C PHE A 38 -6.73 13.30 22.77
N SER A 39 -7.37 12.23 22.35
CA SER A 39 -8.06 11.32 23.29
C SER A 39 -7.05 10.41 23.99
N ASP A 40 -7.39 9.89 25.15
CA ASP A 40 -6.54 8.97 25.92
C ASP A 40 -6.17 7.71 25.09
N GLU A 41 -7.09 7.27 24.24
CA GLU A 41 -6.92 6.12 23.33
C GLU A 41 -6.42 6.53 21.94
N GLY A 42 -6.07 7.80 21.75
CA GLY A 42 -5.53 8.33 20.49
C GLY A 42 -6.48 8.12 19.30
N VAL A 43 -5.91 7.78 18.16
CA VAL A 43 -6.66 7.59 16.89
C VAL A 43 -7.69 6.45 16.92
N SER A 44 -7.57 5.53 17.89
CA SER A 44 -8.49 4.39 18.05
C SER A 44 -9.92 4.81 18.37
N THR A 45 -10.08 5.92 19.06
CA THR A 45 -11.41 6.51 19.36
C THR A 45 -12.17 6.83 18.08
N GLY A 46 -11.48 7.40 17.08
CA GLY A 46 -12.09 7.70 15.77
C GLY A 46 -12.54 6.44 15.02
N ILE A 47 -11.78 5.35 15.13
CA ILE A 47 -12.18 4.05 14.54
C ILE A 47 -13.52 3.60 15.12
N VAL A 48 -13.60 3.53 16.44
CA VAL A 48 -14.79 3.06 17.15
C VAL A 48 -15.98 4.01 16.93
N GLU A 49 -15.76 5.31 17.02
CA GLU A 49 -16.80 6.31 16.81
C GLU A 49 -17.39 6.25 15.39
N SER A 50 -16.52 6.17 14.37
CA SER A 50 -16.98 6.08 12.97
C SER A 50 -17.75 4.79 12.70
N LEU A 51 -17.31 3.68 13.28
CA LEU A 51 -17.95 2.37 13.18
C LEU A 51 -19.35 2.40 13.81
N ILE A 52 -19.47 2.85 15.07
CA ILE A 52 -20.76 2.93 15.78
C ILE A 52 -21.72 3.87 15.04
N LYS A 53 -21.25 5.04 14.62
CA LYS A 53 -22.07 5.99 13.85
C LYS A 53 -22.57 5.38 12.54
N LEU A 54 -21.74 4.61 11.83
CA LEU A 54 -22.12 3.95 10.59
C LEU A 54 -23.19 2.88 10.83
N ILE A 55 -22.99 2.00 11.82
CA ILE A 55 -23.94 0.95 12.17
C ILE A 55 -25.29 1.54 12.55
N ASN A 56 -25.31 2.54 13.41
CA ASN A 56 -26.54 3.17 13.88
C ASN A 56 -27.26 3.95 12.76
N LYS A 57 -26.52 4.71 11.96
CA LYS A 57 -27.08 5.52 10.85
C LYS A 57 -27.78 4.66 9.80
N GLU A 58 -27.16 3.55 9.43
CA GLU A 58 -27.66 2.67 8.38
C GLU A 58 -28.46 1.47 8.95
N SER A 59 -28.68 1.43 10.27
CA SER A 59 -29.42 0.36 10.98
C SER A 59 -28.89 -1.04 10.60
N ILE A 60 -27.55 -1.18 10.57
CA ILE A 60 -26.90 -2.44 10.19
C ILE A 60 -27.08 -3.43 11.34
N ASN A 61 -27.63 -4.62 11.01
CA ASN A 61 -27.71 -5.70 11.99
C ASN A 61 -26.30 -6.29 12.21
N GLU A 62 -25.86 -6.37 13.48
CA GLU A 62 -24.53 -6.81 13.88
C GLU A 62 -24.23 -8.25 13.43
N SER A 63 -25.26 -9.11 13.35
CA SER A 63 -25.14 -10.49 12.88
C SER A 63 -24.82 -10.60 11.38
N ASN A 64 -25.09 -9.55 10.62
CA ASN A 64 -24.78 -9.49 9.18
C ASN A 64 -23.36 -8.99 8.90
N ILE A 65 -22.64 -8.49 9.92
CA ILE A 65 -21.25 -8.02 9.75
C ILE A 65 -20.34 -9.24 9.71
N GLU A 66 -19.66 -9.40 8.58
CA GLU A 66 -18.75 -10.54 8.35
C GLU A 66 -17.29 -10.20 8.65
N LEU A 67 -16.90 -8.97 8.39
CA LEU A 67 -15.52 -8.50 8.53
C LEU A 67 -15.48 -7.02 8.86
N ILE A 68 -14.62 -6.65 9.80
CA ILE A 68 -14.22 -5.27 10.03
C ILE A 68 -12.73 -5.17 9.72
N SER A 69 -12.38 -4.27 8.81
CA SER A 69 -10.99 -4.01 8.45
C SER A 69 -10.67 -2.54 8.65
N HIS A 70 -9.47 -2.22 9.16
CA HIS A 70 -9.08 -0.82 9.28
C HIS A 70 -7.63 -0.57 8.84
N SER A 71 -7.35 0.63 8.35
CA SER A 71 -6.00 1.18 8.25
C SER A 71 -5.62 1.88 9.54
N THR A 72 -4.37 2.26 9.70
CA THR A 72 -3.91 3.04 10.85
C THR A 72 -2.71 3.91 10.50
N THR A 73 -2.68 5.12 11.05
CA THR A 73 -1.51 6.00 11.04
C THR A 73 -0.70 5.92 12.33
N GLN A 74 -1.13 5.09 13.29
CA GLN A 74 -0.60 5.09 14.65
C GLN A 74 0.89 4.76 14.72
N ALA A 75 1.35 3.76 13.96
CA ALA A 75 2.76 3.38 13.94
C ALA A 75 3.66 4.55 13.49
N VAL A 76 3.26 5.24 12.42
CA VAL A 76 3.98 6.39 11.89
C VAL A 76 3.91 7.57 12.85
N ASN A 77 2.74 7.84 13.42
CA ASN A 77 2.54 8.97 14.36
C ASN A 77 3.38 8.77 15.62
N ALA A 78 3.41 7.57 16.21
CA ALA A 78 4.23 7.28 17.39
C ALA A 78 5.71 7.58 17.13
N LEU A 79 6.23 7.20 15.96
CA LEU A 79 7.61 7.48 15.57
C LEU A 79 7.85 8.98 15.33
N LEU A 80 6.95 9.66 14.62
CA LEU A 80 7.02 11.10 14.34
C LEU A 80 6.96 11.95 15.62
N GLU A 81 6.16 11.54 16.60
CA GLU A 81 5.99 12.22 17.87
C GLU A 81 7.12 11.89 18.85
N GLY A 82 7.87 10.82 18.61
CA GLY A 82 8.87 10.28 19.52
C GLY A 82 8.25 9.57 20.73
N ASP A 83 6.97 9.19 20.61
CA ASP A 83 6.22 8.44 21.61
C ASP A 83 6.51 6.95 21.46
N THR A 84 7.73 6.58 21.82
CA THR A 84 8.29 5.25 21.64
C THR A 84 8.79 4.69 22.99
N ALA A 85 8.64 3.38 23.17
CA ALA A 85 9.20 2.69 24.33
C ALA A 85 10.72 2.60 24.23
N LYS A 86 11.43 2.70 25.37
CA LYS A 86 12.87 2.40 25.44
C LYS A 86 13.11 0.92 25.17
N VAL A 87 14.06 0.61 24.30
CA VAL A 87 14.33 -0.73 23.78
C VAL A 87 15.56 -1.32 24.46
N GLY A 88 15.42 -2.53 25.02
CA GLY A 88 16.55 -3.37 25.42
C GLY A 88 16.98 -4.24 24.26
N ILE A 89 18.24 -4.17 23.86
CA ILE A 89 18.80 -4.94 22.75
C ILE A 89 19.67 -6.06 23.30
N ILE A 90 19.38 -7.30 22.95
CA ILE A 90 20.23 -8.46 23.18
C ILE A 90 20.82 -8.87 21.83
N GLY A 91 22.07 -8.46 21.55
CA GLY A 91 22.83 -8.91 20.40
C GLY A 91 23.46 -10.27 20.67
N MET A 92 23.27 -11.22 19.76
CA MET A 92 23.66 -12.61 19.98
C MET A 92 24.57 -13.11 18.87
N GLY A 93 25.48 -14.00 19.25
CA GLY A 93 26.37 -14.71 18.35
C GLY A 93 27.59 -15.27 19.05
N VAL A 94 28.53 -15.85 18.30
CA VAL A 94 29.71 -16.50 18.87
C VAL A 94 30.75 -15.48 19.37
N SER A 95 31.38 -15.79 20.48
CA SER A 95 32.39 -14.91 21.13
C SER A 95 33.50 -14.43 20.20
N LEU A 96 33.91 -15.23 19.24
CA LEU A 96 34.97 -14.86 18.26
C LEU A 96 34.56 -13.68 17.38
N GLU A 97 33.27 -13.51 17.10
CA GLU A 97 32.67 -12.45 16.25
C GLU A 97 32.11 -11.30 17.09
N LYS A 98 32.23 -11.34 18.42
CA LYS A 98 31.59 -10.39 19.35
C LYS A 98 31.75 -8.93 18.94
N ASN A 99 32.94 -8.50 18.57
CA ASN A 99 33.20 -7.10 18.24
C ASN A 99 32.42 -6.64 17.00
N ASP A 100 32.32 -7.49 15.98
CA ASP A 100 31.54 -7.21 14.77
C ASP A 100 30.03 -7.23 15.06
N ILE A 101 29.59 -8.23 15.82
CA ILE A 101 28.17 -8.34 16.23
C ILE A 101 27.74 -7.13 17.07
N VAL A 102 28.55 -6.75 18.07
CA VAL A 102 28.29 -5.56 18.91
C VAL A 102 28.21 -4.30 18.04
N LYS A 103 29.15 -4.14 17.10
CA LYS A 103 29.13 -2.99 16.18
C LYS A 103 27.84 -2.90 15.35
N ARG A 104 27.27 -4.03 14.93
CA ARG A 104 26.07 -4.10 14.10
C ARG A 104 24.75 -4.11 14.89
N THR A 105 24.78 -4.50 16.16
CA THR A 105 23.57 -4.65 16.97
C THR A 105 23.42 -3.60 18.06
N ASN A 106 24.51 -2.98 18.52
CA ASN A 106 24.46 -1.87 19.47
C ASN A 106 24.15 -0.56 18.74
N LEU A 107 22.88 -0.28 18.52
CA LEU A 107 22.41 0.85 17.71
C LEU A 107 22.52 2.21 18.42
N GLY A 108 22.78 2.21 19.76
CA GLY A 108 22.71 3.43 20.55
C GLY A 108 21.30 4.09 20.47
N ASN A 109 21.26 5.41 20.58
CA ASN A 109 20.01 6.16 20.39
C ASN A 109 19.77 6.44 18.91
N ILE A 110 18.63 5.97 18.38
CA ILE A 110 18.28 6.10 16.97
C ILE A 110 17.52 7.42 16.79
N LYS A 111 18.01 8.30 15.91
CA LYS A 111 17.38 9.60 15.64
C LYS A 111 16.10 9.44 14.85
N LEU A 112 14.97 9.93 15.37
CA LEU A 112 13.66 9.93 14.72
C LEU A 112 13.27 11.28 14.11
N GLY A 113 14.02 12.35 14.46
CA GLY A 113 13.73 13.70 13.97
C GLY A 113 14.48 14.75 14.78
N PRO A 114 14.20 16.04 14.59
CA PRO A 114 14.80 17.10 15.39
C PRO A 114 14.49 16.88 16.90
N ASN A 115 15.55 16.68 17.70
CA ASN A 115 15.46 16.44 19.15
C ASN A 115 14.61 15.25 19.59
N LYS A 116 14.35 14.27 18.67
CA LYS A 116 13.61 13.04 18.97
C LYS A 116 14.47 11.81 18.70
N TYR A 117 14.51 10.93 19.70
CA TYR A 117 15.33 9.72 19.65
C TYR A 117 14.58 8.53 20.22
N LEU A 118 14.65 7.41 19.52
CA LEU A 118 14.35 6.11 20.09
C LEU A 118 15.52 5.71 20.97
N LYS A 119 15.27 5.59 22.29
CA LYS A 119 16.29 5.25 23.28
C LYS A 119 16.51 3.76 23.37
N SER A 120 17.75 3.33 23.49
CA SER A 120 18.09 1.93 23.67
C SER A 120 19.09 1.69 24.81
N CYS A 121 19.19 0.47 25.28
CA CYS A 121 20.27 -0.08 26.07
C CYS A 121 20.62 -1.46 25.50
N TYR A 122 21.84 -1.95 25.77
CA TYR A 122 22.41 -3.07 25.04
C TYR A 122 23.12 -4.08 25.95
N ARG A 123 22.95 -5.37 25.63
CA ARG A 123 23.78 -6.47 26.18
C ARG A 123 24.14 -7.44 25.05
N PHE A 124 25.29 -8.07 25.19
CA PHE A 124 25.74 -9.15 24.30
C PHE A 124 25.54 -10.50 25.01
N LEU A 125 25.00 -11.49 24.28
CA LEU A 125 24.83 -12.87 24.73
C LEU A 125 25.63 -13.80 23.82
N ASP A 126 26.55 -14.58 24.41
CA ASP A 126 27.38 -15.53 23.68
C ASP A 126 26.62 -16.83 23.40
N THR A 127 26.45 -17.13 22.10
CA THR A 127 25.77 -18.36 21.66
C THR A 127 26.74 -19.50 21.30
N SER A 128 28.03 -19.33 21.52
CA SER A 128 29.00 -20.42 21.35
C SER A 128 28.90 -21.51 22.44
N LYS A 129 28.13 -21.25 23.49
CA LYS A 129 27.85 -22.12 24.62
C LYS A 129 26.35 -22.39 24.74
N PHE A 130 26.01 -23.43 25.50
CA PHE A 130 24.62 -23.67 25.88
C PHE A 130 24.07 -22.44 26.62
N LEU A 131 22.91 -21.96 26.18
CA LEU A 131 22.30 -20.75 26.74
C LEU A 131 21.73 -21.04 28.15
N ASP A 132 22.33 -20.42 29.16
CA ASP A 132 21.88 -20.53 30.54
C ASP A 132 20.66 -19.64 30.80
N SER A 133 19.57 -20.23 31.29
CA SER A 133 18.35 -19.53 31.64
C SER A 133 18.54 -18.47 32.73
N GLN A 134 19.49 -18.66 33.66
CA GLN A 134 19.76 -17.70 34.73
C GLN A 134 20.51 -16.48 34.17
N GLU A 135 21.50 -16.68 33.29
CA GLU A 135 22.22 -15.61 32.60
C GLU A 135 21.23 -14.75 31.77
N ILE A 136 20.35 -15.38 30.99
CA ILE A 136 19.33 -14.68 30.19
C ILE A 136 18.41 -13.85 31.09
N THR A 137 17.90 -14.42 32.18
CA THR A 137 17.02 -13.71 33.11
C THR A 137 17.72 -12.53 33.77
N GLN A 138 19.01 -12.68 34.10
CA GLN A 138 19.81 -11.59 34.66
C GLN A 138 20.01 -10.45 33.62
N ILE A 139 20.34 -10.77 32.37
CA ILE A 139 20.48 -9.80 31.28
C ILE A 139 19.17 -9.04 31.08
N ILE A 140 18.03 -9.72 31.03
CA ILE A 140 16.71 -9.09 30.88
C ILE A 140 16.43 -8.16 32.06
N LYS A 141 16.74 -8.58 33.28
CA LYS A 141 16.58 -7.76 34.49
C LYS A 141 17.42 -6.50 34.42
N GLU A 142 18.69 -6.59 34.05
CA GLU A 142 19.58 -5.43 33.90
C GLU A 142 19.03 -4.42 32.86
N LEU A 143 18.56 -4.90 31.70
CA LEU A 143 17.94 -4.03 30.70
C LEU A 143 16.67 -3.36 31.23
N LYS A 144 15.83 -4.06 32.00
CA LYS A 144 14.66 -3.49 32.67
C LYS A 144 15.05 -2.44 33.71
N ASP A 145 16.06 -2.69 34.51
CA ASP A 145 16.57 -1.74 35.51
C ASP A 145 17.14 -0.47 34.84
N GLU A 146 17.69 -0.58 33.66
CA GLU A 146 18.04 0.57 32.80
C GLU A 146 16.84 1.26 32.15
N GLY A 147 15.62 0.73 32.35
CA GLY A 147 14.36 1.33 31.88
C GLY A 147 13.86 0.82 30.53
N ALA A 148 14.37 -0.32 30.04
CA ALA A 148 13.77 -0.97 28.88
C ALA A 148 12.33 -1.41 29.18
N ARG A 149 11.44 -1.15 28.23
CA ARG A 149 10.01 -1.53 28.27
C ARG A 149 9.66 -2.61 27.25
N VAL A 150 10.53 -2.81 26.28
CA VAL A 150 10.43 -3.80 25.22
C VAL A 150 11.79 -4.39 24.93
N LEU A 151 11.86 -5.59 24.36
CA LEU A 151 13.11 -6.24 24.01
C LEU A 151 13.25 -6.49 22.52
N ILE A 152 14.49 -6.51 22.07
CA ILE A 152 14.89 -7.09 20.80
C ILE A 152 15.91 -8.19 21.08
N VAL A 153 15.74 -9.27 20.38
CA VAL A 153 16.69 -10.37 20.34
C VAL A 153 17.17 -10.52 18.91
N SER A 154 18.47 -10.36 18.66
CA SER A 154 19.01 -10.36 17.30
C SER A 154 20.31 -11.14 17.21
N GLU A 155 20.26 -12.30 16.55
CA GLU A 155 21.40 -13.19 16.34
C GLU A 155 21.97 -13.04 14.93
N ALA A 156 23.30 -13.18 14.79
CA ALA A 156 24.00 -13.03 13.53
C ALA A 156 23.40 -13.90 12.41
N TYR A 157 23.15 -15.17 12.69
CA TYR A 157 22.60 -16.15 11.75
C TYR A 157 21.19 -16.62 12.13
N GLY A 158 20.44 -15.84 12.91
CA GLY A 158 19.10 -16.19 13.38
C GLY A 158 18.04 -16.37 12.28
N VAL A 159 18.33 -16.00 11.02
CA VAL A 159 17.48 -16.32 9.87
C VAL A 159 17.62 -17.76 9.40
N ASP A 160 18.77 -18.39 9.66
CA ASP A 160 19.01 -19.79 9.31
C ASP A 160 18.51 -20.73 10.41
N ASP A 161 18.78 -20.35 11.69
CA ASP A 161 18.28 -21.05 12.88
C ASP A 161 17.83 -20.05 13.94
N PRO A 162 16.52 -19.83 14.09
CA PRO A 162 15.97 -18.88 15.05
C PRO A 162 15.86 -19.45 16.49
N SER A 163 16.29 -20.67 16.75
CA SER A 163 16.07 -21.39 18.01
C SER A 163 16.56 -20.60 19.23
N ASN A 164 17.73 -19.97 19.14
CA ASN A 164 18.30 -19.17 20.22
C ASN A 164 17.50 -17.87 20.46
N GLU A 165 17.12 -17.16 19.39
CA GLU A 165 16.29 -15.96 19.49
C GLU A 165 14.94 -16.29 20.15
N LEU A 166 14.28 -17.36 19.72
CA LEU A 166 13.00 -17.82 20.28
C LEU A 166 13.13 -18.24 21.73
N TYR A 167 14.22 -18.93 22.09
CA TYR A 167 14.48 -19.34 23.48
C TYR A 167 14.62 -18.13 24.42
N VAL A 168 15.39 -17.12 24.01
CA VAL A 168 15.54 -15.89 24.80
C VAL A 168 14.23 -15.13 24.92
N MET A 169 13.44 -15.02 23.83
CA MET A 169 12.12 -14.40 23.88
C MET A 169 11.16 -15.07 24.86
N GLN A 170 11.16 -16.39 24.95
CA GLN A 170 10.31 -17.16 25.89
C GLN A 170 10.64 -16.87 27.37
N LYS A 171 11.84 -16.38 27.67
CA LYS A 171 12.25 -16.02 29.04
C LYS A 171 11.84 -14.59 29.43
N SER A 172 11.32 -13.81 28.47
CA SER A 172 10.96 -12.41 28.71
C SER A 172 9.49 -12.26 29.08
N ASP A 173 9.24 -11.42 30.07
CA ASP A 173 7.91 -10.89 30.42
C ASP A 173 7.61 -9.56 29.71
N LEU A 174 8.59 -8.98 29.01
CA LEU A 174 8.41 -7.79 28.19
C LEU A 174 7.98 -8.17 26.78
N PRO A 175 7.16 -7.32 26.11
CA PRO A 175 6.92 -7.49 24.69
C PRO A 175 8.26 -7.49 23.94
N ALA A 176 8.46 -8.43 23.03
CA ALA A 176 9.71 -8.63 22.34
C ALA A 176 9.54 -8.79 20.82
N THR A 177 10.61 -8.50 20.09
CA THR A 177 10.73 -8.76 18.65
C THR A 177 12.04 -9.48 18.37
N ALA A 178 11.99 -10.62 17.67
CA ALA A 178 13.17 -11.29 17.19
C ALA A 178 13.63 -10.74 15.82
N GLY A 179 14.94 -10.74 15.59
CA GLY A 179 15.51 -10.21 14.35
C GLY A 179 15.04 -10.97 13.09
N HIS A 180 14.86 -12.29 13.18
CA HIS A 180 14.39 -13.13 12.07
C HIS A 180 12.91 -12.97 11.73
N GLU A 181 12.08 -12.49 12.67
CA GLU A 181 10.62 -12.49 12.48
C GLU A 181 10.12 -11.53 11.39
N LEU A 182 10.87 -10.46 11.11
CA LEU A 182 10.47 -9.40 10.19
C LEU A 182 10.94 -9.65 8.76
N THR A 183 11.98 -10.44 8.59
CA THR A 183 12.53 -10.79 7.27
C THR A 183 13.36 -12.07 7.34
N GLY A 184 13.39 -12.83 6.24
CA GLY A 184 14.23 -14.01 6.08
C GLY A 184 15.57 -13.73 5.36
N ILE A 185 15.96 -12.46 5.19
CA ILE A 185 17.21 -12.09 4.53
C ILE A 185 18.31 -11.78 5.55
N TYR A 186 19.56 -11.95 5.16
CA TYR A 186 20.73 -11.52 5.95
C TYR A 186 20.77 -9.99 6.08
N GLY A 187 21.68 -9.50 6.91
CA GLY A 187 21.83 -8.09 7.21
C GLY A 187 21.51 -7.81 8.67
N LEU A 188 22.39 -8.26 9.56
CA LEU A 188 22.22 -8.18 11.02
C LEU A 188 21.87 -6.76 11.50
N GLU A 189 22.56 -5.73 10.97
CA GLU A 189 22.34 -4.34 11.36
C GLU A 189 20.94 -3.86 10.98
N ILE A 190 20.51 -4.05 9.72
CA ILE A 190 19.21 -3.59 9.25
C ILE A 190 18.05 -4.38 9.89
N ARG A 191 18.25 -5.67 10.18
CA ARG A 191 17.26 -6.47 10.91
C ARG A 191 17.11 -5.97 12.34
N THR A 192 18.22 -5.74 13.03
CA THR A 192 18.22 -5.21 14.40
C THR A 192 17.59 -3.84 14.46
N LEU A 193 17.89 -2.95 13.52
CA LEU A 193 17.30 -1.63 13.41
C LEU A 193 15.78 -1.72 13.16
N THR A 194 15.36 -2.57 12.22
CA THR A 194 13.92 -2.76 11.92
C THR A 194 13.18 -3.34 13.13
N ALA A 195 13.78 -4.31 13.82
CA ALA A 195 13.24 -4.88 15.06
C ALA A 195 13.16 -3.82 16.16
N ALA A 196 14.15 -2.89 16.26
CA ALA A 196 14.12 -1.80 17.22
C ALA A 196 12.93 -0.86 16.99
N ILE A 197 12.72 -0.47 15.75
CA ILE A 197 11.59 0.37 15.37
C ILE A 197 10.28 -0.36 15.68
N ASN A 198 10.16 -1.65 15.31
CA ASN A 198 8.98 -2.45 15.60
C ASN A 198 8.71 -2.56 17.11
N ALA A 199 9.71 -2.98 17.88
CA ALA A 199 9.57 -3.18 19.31
C ALA A 199 9.17 -1.88 20.03
N SER A 200 9.73 -0.75 19.62
CA SER A 200 9.47 0.56 20.24
C SER A 200 8.00 1.00 20.22
N ILE A 201 7.22 0.50 19.27
CA ILE A 201 5.80 0.84 19.08
C ILE A 201 4.84 -0.28 19.54
N LEU A 202 5.37 -1.44 20.00
CA LEU A 202 4.56 -2.58 20.46
C LEU A 202 3.55 -2.20 21.57
N PRO A 203 3.94 -1.48 22.64
CA PRO A 203 2.98 -1.18 23.72
C PRO A 203 1.76 -0.39 23.18
N LYS A 204 2.00 0.54 22.28
CA LYS A 204 0.94 1.36 21.68
C LYS A 204 0.03 0.53 20.76
N ALA A 205 0.62 -0.32 19.93
CA ALA A 205 -0.11 -1.22 19.05
C ALA A 205 -0.97 -2.22 19.85
N ILE A 206 -0.42 -2.80 20.91
CA ILE A 206 -1.15 -3.71 21.82
C ILE A 206 -2.32 -3.00 22.48
N GLY A 207 -2.12 -1.76 22.97
CA GLY A 207 -3.17 -0.93 23.55
C GLY A 207 -4.30 -0.67 22.56
N THR A 208 -3.97 -0.19 21.35
CA THR A 208 -4.94 0.03 20.28
C THR A 208 -5.73 -1.23 19.94
N ALA A 209 -5.03 -2.35 19.72
CA ALA A 209 -5.69 -3.59 19.38
C ALA A 209 -6.70 -4.01 20.45
N LYS A 210 -6.31 -3.98 21.73
CA LYS A 210 -7.19 -4.29 22.86
C LYS A 210 -8.40 -3.37 22.93
N TYR A 211 -8.20 -2.07 22.73
CA TYR A 211 -9.28 -1.08 22.74
C TYR A 211 -10.29 -1.32 21.62
N VAL A 212 -9.82 -1.48 20.37
CA VAL A 212 -10.69 -1.73 19.21
C VAL A 212 -11.42 -3.06 19.35
N GLU A 213 -10.72 -4.15 19.73
CA GLU A 213 -11.32 -5.45 19.94
C GLU A 213 -12.42 -5.38 21.03
N LYS A 214 -12.13 -4.76 22.16
CA LYS A 214 -13.10 -4.60 23.26
C LYS A 214 -14.33 -3.82 22.79
N ALA A 215 -14.15 -2.66 22.19
CA ALA A 215 -15.24 -1.80 21.76
C ALA A 215 -16.14 -2.46 20.69
N VAL A 216 -15.57 -3.23 19.77
CA VAL A 216 -16.33 -4.00 18.78
C VAL A 216 -17.14 -5.10 19.44
N ARG A 217 -16.56 -5.82 20.42
CA ARG A 217 -17.28 -6.88 21.15
C ARG A 217 -18.40 -6.33 22.04
N GLU A 218 -18.24 -5.13 22.61
CA GLU A 218 -19.29 -4.43 23.38
C GLU A 218 -20.51 -4.11 22.49
N GLN A 219 -20.33 -3.92 21.19
CA GLN A 219 -21.41 -3.78 20.21
C GLN A 219 -22.01 -5.15 19.79
N LYS A 220 -21.68 -6.25 20.45
CA LYS A 220 -22.11 -7.62 20.14
C LYS A 220 -21.70 -8.14 18.77
N ILE A 221 -20.74 -7.51 18.15
CA ILE A 221 -20.21 -7.91 16.84
C ILE A 221 -19.21 -9.05 17.03
N SER A 222 -19.47 -10.22 16.43
CA SER A 222 -18.59 -11.39 16.47
C SER A 222 -17.59 -11.44 15.31
N ALA A 223 -17.77 -10.61 14.28
CA ALA A 223 -16.93 -10.56 13.09
C ALA A 223 -15.43 -10.45 13.41
N PRO A 224 -14.55 -11.08 12.62
CA PRO A 224 -13.12 -10.87 12.73
C PRO A 224 -12.74 -9.42 12.43
N ILE A 225 -11.64 -8.99 13.08
CA ILE A 225 -11.06 -7.67 12.86
C ILE A 225 -9.70 -7.84 12.21
N THR A 226 -9.47 -7.14 11.11
CA THR A 226 -8.22 -7.15 10.38
C THR A 226 -7.66 -5.75 10.23
N ILE A 227 -6.37 -5.68 9.92
CA ILE A 227 -5.70 -4.41 9.72
C ILE A 227 -4.92 -4.42 8.40
N MET A 228 -4.94 -3.28 7.72
CA MET A 228 -4.24 -3.07 6.47
C MET A 228 -2.74 -2.93 6.69
N LYS A 229 -1.95 -3.63 5.90
CA LYS A 229 -0.49 -3.47 5.83
C LYS A 229 -0.10 -2.43 4.77
N GLY A 230 1.10 -1.90 4.90
CA GLY A 230 1.66 -0.96 3.91
C GLY A 230 1.87 -1.55 2.51
N ASP A 231 1.89 -2.86 2.36
CA ASP A 231 1.99 -3.57 1.09
C ASP A 231 0.64 -3.80 0.39
N GLY A 232 -0.45 -3.30 0.97
CA GLY A 232 -1.81 -3.41 0.42
C GLY A 232 -2.57 -4.66 0.83
N GLY A 233 -1.98 -5.56 1.62
CA GLY A 233 -2.65 -6.75 2.13
C GLY A 233 -3.25 -6.55 3.53
N LEU A 234 -4.24 -7.37 3.86
CA LEU A 234 -4.76 -7.47 5.23
C LEU A 234 -3.94 -8.45 6.06
N THR A 235 -3.95 -8.25 7.36
CA THR A 235 -3.44 -9.20 8.36
C THR A 235 -4.35 -9.21 9.59
N ASP A 236 -4.21 -10.23 10.42
CA ASP A 236 -4.96 -10.39 11.65
C ASP A 236 -4.43 -9.47 12.78
N MET A 237 -5.25 -9.29 13.83
CA MET A 237 -4.90 -8.43 14.96
C MET A 237 -3.74 -8.98 15.81
N ASN A 238 -3.48 -10.29 15.80
CA ASN A 238 -2.34 -10.86 16.54
C ASN A 238 -1.02 -10.50 15.85
N THR A 239 -0.99 -10.56 14.52
CA THR A 239 0.15 -10.07 13.73
C THR A 239 0.38 -8.58 13.98
N PHE A 240 -0.68 -7.76 14.07
CA PHE A 240 -0.54 -6.33 14.40
C PHE A 240 0.05 -6.12 15.80
N LYS A 241 -0.38 -6.88 16.80
CA LYS A 241 0.16 -6.78 18.17
C LYS A 241 1.65 -7.14 18.26
N THR A 242 2.18 -7.93 17.33
CA THR A 242 3.59 -8.35 17.31
C THR A 242 4.45 -7.63 16.28
N LYS A 243 3.85 -7.25 15.14
CA LYS A 243 4.54 -6.65 13.98
C LYS A 243 3.84 -5.38 13.47
N PRO A 244 3.61 -4.37 14.35
CA PRO A 244 2.91 -3.15 13.95
C PRO A 244 3.64 -2.34 12.88
N ILE A 245 4.93 -2.49 12.73
CA ILE A 245 5.72 -1.84 11.67
C ILE A 245 5.19 -2.17 10.25
N LEU A 246 4.54 -3.33 10.07
CA LEU A 246 3.94 -3.72 8.80
C LEU A 246 2.80 -2.79 8.36
N THR A 247 2.22 -2.01 9.28
CA THR A 247 1.11 -1.08 8.98
C THR A 247 1.59 0.30 8.54
N VAL A 248 2.91 0.52 8.49
CA VAL A 248 3.48 1.77 7.97
C VAL A 248 3.03 1.98 6.53
N LEU A 249 2.50 3.16 6.22
CA LEU A 249 1.88 3.52 4.93
C LEU A 249 0.59 2.74 4.57
N SER A 250 -0.12 2.17 5.55
CA SER A 250 -1.38 1.43 5.29
C SER A 250 -2.50 2.30 4.71
N GLY A 251 -2.63 3.57 5.10
CA GLY A 251 -3.62 4.49 4.53
C GLY A 251 -3.44 4.70 3.02
N PRO A 252 -2.27 5.17 2.55
CA PRO A 252 -1.97 5.24 1.12
C PRO A 252 -2.14 3.90 0.38
N ALA A 253 -1.75 2.79 1.01
CA ALA A 253 -1.93 1.46 0.43
C ALA A 253 -3.41 1.10 0.25
N ALA A 254 -4.25 1.48 1.20
CA ALA A 254 -5.70 1.32 1.11
C ALA A 254 -6.29 2.11 -0.06
N SER A 255 -5.86 3.35 -0.25
CA SER A 255 -6.32 4.19 -1.37
C SER A 255 -5.97 3.59 -2.74
N VAL A 256 -4.75 3.05 -2.87
CA VAL A 256 -4.32 2.35 -4.10
C VAL A 256 -5.17 1.09 -4.31
N ALA A 257 -5.40 0.29 -3.26
CA ALA A 257 -6.23 -0.92 -3.37
C ALA A 257 -7.67 -0.60 -3.81
N GLY A 258 -8.27 0.45 -3.24
CA GLY A 258 -9.60 0.90 -3.64
C GLY A 258 -9.67 1.39 -5.09
N ALA A 259 -8.65 2.11 -5.55
CA ALA A 259 -8.59 2.57 -6.93
C ALA A 259 -8.43 1.41 -7.94
N LEU A 260 -7.59 0.44 -7.64
CA LEU A 260 -7.37 -0.73 -8.50
C LEU A 260 -8.62 -1.59 -8.65
N LEU A 261 -9.44 -1.65 -7.62
CA LEU A 261 -10.68 -2.41 -7.64
C LEU A 261 -11.64 -1.91 -8.74
N HIS A 262 -11.72 -0.59 -8.92
CA HIS A 262 -12.68 0.04 -9.83
C HIS A 262 -12.14 0.27 -11.25
N LEU A 263 -10.83 0.41 -11.42
CA LEU A 263 -10.29 1.02 -12.64
C LEU A 263 -9.51 0.09 -13.57
N ARG A 264 -9.32 -1.18 -13.22
CA ARG A 264 -8.79 -2.25 -14.11
C ARG A 264 -7.79 -1.76 -15.15
N ILE A 265 -6.71 -1.09 -14.72
CA ILE A 265 -5.70 -0.52 -15.61
C ILE A 265 -4.42 -1.35 -15.63
N LEU A 266 -3.73 -1.34 -16.78
CA LEU A 266 -2.44 -2.02 -16.93
C LEU A 266 -1.29 -1.15 -16.43
N ASN A 267 -1.19 0.09 -16.90
CA ASN A 267 -0.15 1.03 -16.50
C ASN A 267 -0.76 2.38 -16.16
N GLY A 268 -0.40 2.95 -15.05
CA GLY A 268 -0.92 4.23 -14.61
C GLY A 268 -0.16 4.86 -13.45
N ILE A 269 -0.55 6.07 -13.16
CA ILE A 269 -0.14 6.80 -11.97
C ILE A 269 -1.38 7.08 -11.13
N PHE A 270 -1.45 6.49 -9.95
CA PHE A 270 -2.47 6.82 -8.98
C PHE A 270 -2.06 8.08 -8.22
N ILE A 271 -2.99 9.02 -8.12
CA ILE A 271 -2.81 10.32 -7.45
C ILE A 271 -3.95 10.49 -6.46
N GLU A 272 -3.68 10.30 -5.19
CA GLU A 272 -4.63 10.59 -4.13
C GLU A 272 -4.44 12.02 -3.62
N VAL A 273 -5.38 12.89 -3.92
CA VAL A 273 -5.36 14.28 -3.44
C VAL A 273 -6.25 14.40 -2.19
N GLY A 274 -5.61 14.52 -1.05
CA GLY A 274 -6.29 14.75 0.23
C GLY A 274 -6.52 16.24 0.52
N GLY A 275 -6.72 16.55 1.81
CA GLY A 275 -6.77 17.93 2.31
C GLY A 275 -5.40 18.52 2.63
N THR A 276 -4.41 17.67 2.95
CA THR A 276 -3.09 18.08 3.47
C THR A 276 -1.94 17.66 2.54
N SER A 277 -2.02 16.51 1.93
CA SER A 277 -0.97 15.95 1.07
C SER A 277 -1.55 15.21 -0.12
N THR A 278 -0.72 15.03 -1.14
CA THR A 278 -0.99 14.17 -2.29
C THR A 278 -0.06 12.98 -2.26
N ASN A 279 -0.63 11.79 -2.32
CA ASN A 279 0.08 10.52 -2.43
C ASN A 279 0.11 10.08 -3.89
N ILE A 280 1.27 9.64 -4.37
CA ILE A 280 1.47 9.26 -5.77
C ILE A 280 2.09 7.86 -5.80
N CYS A 281 1.47 6.94 -6.53
CA CYS A 281 1.92 5.57 -6.68
C CYS A 281 1.90 5.15 -8.15
N VAL A 282 2.91 4.37 -8.55
CA VAL A 282 2.98 3.77 -9.89
C VAL A 282 2.25 2.44 -9.90
N ILE A 283 1.45 2.23 -10.93
CA ILE A 283 0.83 0.94 -11.27
C ILE A 283 1.47 0.46 -12.56
N LYS A 284 2.01 -0.74 -12.55
CA LYS A 284 2.66 -1.37 -13.69
C LYS A 284 2.20 -2.81 -13.84
N ASN A 285 1.80 -3.19 -15.05
CA ASN A 285 1.24 -4.51 -15.34
C ASN A 285 0.07 -4.88 -14.39
N GLY A 286 -0.79 -3.91 -14.08
CA GLY A 286 -1.95 -4.09 -13.20
C GLY A 286 -1.63 -4.18 -11.71
N LYS A 287 -0.38 -3.98 -11.30
CA LYS A 287 0.07 -4.08 -9.90
C LYS A 287 0.74 -2.78 -9.44
N PRO A 288 0.53 -2.37 -8.18
CA PRO A 288 1.29 -1.27 -7.61
C PRO A 288 2.72 -1.72 -7.32
N GLU A 289 3.65 -0.81 -7.53
CA GLU A 289 5.06 -1.07 -7.24
C GLU A 289 5.33 -1.08 -5.73
N VAL A 290 6.22 -1.98 -5.30
CA VAL A 290 6.55 -2.22 -3.88
C VAL A 290 8.05 -2.02 -3.67
N LYS A 291 8.43 -1.34 -2.58
CA LYS A 291 9.82 -1.11 -2.19
C LYS A 291 10.04 -1.30 -0.70
N TYR A 292 11.31 -1.49 -0.32
CA TYR A 292 11.70 -1.40 1.08
C TYR A 292 11.51 0.03 1.60
N VAL A 293 10.89 0.14 2.76
CA VAL A 293 10.54 1.44 3.37
C VAL A 293 11.75 2.03 4.08
N THR A 294 11.95 3.32 3.88
CA THR A 294 12.80 4.14 4.75
C THR A 294 11.92 4.84 5.77
N ILE A 295 12.16 4.64 7.06
CA ILE A 295 11.39 5.22 8.16
C ILE A 295 12.29 6.23 8.88
N MET A 296 11.91 7.51 8.91
CA MET A 296 12.70 8.59 9.54
C MET A 296 14.17 8.56 9.13
N ASP A 297 14.43 8.49 7.83
CA ASP A 297 15.76 8.37 7.20
C ASP A 297 16.51 7.05 7.49
N HIS A 298 15.89 6.10 8.17
CA HIS A 298 16.44 4.77 8.43
C HIS A 298 15.93 3.73 7.43
N PRO A 299 16.80 3.06 6.67
CA PRO A 299 16.40 1.96 5.82
C PRO A 299 15.89 0.80 6.68
N THR A 300 14.85 0.12 6.22
CA THR A 300 14.29 -1.04 6.91
C THR A 300 14.19 -2.26 5.97
N CYS A 301 13.98 -3.44 6.53
CA CYS A 301 13.68 -4.64 5.77
C CYS A 301 12.17 -4.86 5.53
N ILE A 302 11.34 -3.85 5.80
CA ILE A 302 9.89 -3.92 5.58
C ILE A 302 9.57 -3.38 4.19
N LYS A 303 8.68 -4.05 3.49
CA LYS A 303 8.14 -3.61 2.20
C LYS A 303 6.81 -2.90 2.36
N SER A 304 6.62 -1.88 1.56
CA SER A 304 5.36 -1.15 1.38
C SER A 304 5.20 -0.76 -0.08
N LEU A 305 4.01 -0.31 -0.46
CA LEU A 305 3.82 0.32 -1.76
C LEU A 305 4.78 1.51 -1.90
N ASP A 306 5.36 1.68 -3.10
CA ASP A 306 6.20 2.87 -3.39
C ASP A 306 5.31 4.09 -3.58
N VAL A 307 4.95 4.70 -2.46
CA VAL A 307 4.13 5.92 -2.42
C VAL A 307 5.02 7.13 -2.18
N ARG A 308 4.93 8.10 -3.09
CA ARG A 308 5.60 9.40 -2.94
C ARG A 308 4.61 10.42 -2.40
N VAL A 309 4.97 11.04 -1.29
CA VAL A 309 4.12 12.02 -0.61
C VAL A 309 4.59 13.43 -0.97
N VAL A 310 3.67 14.23 -1.46
CA VAL A 310 3.91 15.66 -1.78
C VAL A 310 3.04 16.50 -0.85
N GLY A 311 3.63 17.47 -0.16
CA GLY A 311 2.93 18.37 0.77
C GLY A 311 2.07 19.43 0.06
N ILE A 312 1.37 19.04 -0.99
CA ILE A 312 0.41 19.84 -1.75
C ILE A 312 -0.90 19.05 -1.86
N ALA A 313 -2.03 19.71 -1.63
CA ALA A 313 -3.35 19.10 -1.69
C ALA A 313 -4.44 20.15 -1.93
N GLY A 314 -5.71 19.74 -1.90
CA GLY A 314 -6.83 20.66 -2.03
C GLY A 314 -6.86 21.78 -0.99
N GLY A 315 -6.42 21.49 0.24
CA GLY A 315 -6.37 22.45 1.35
C GLY A 315 -5.07 23.24 1.50
N SER A 316 -4.13 23.11 0.59
CA SER A 316 -2.85 23.82 0.69
C SER A 316 -3.01 25.33 0.70
N LEU A 317 -2.35 25.95 1.68
CA LEU A 317 -2.37 27.39 1.90
C LEU A 317 -1.44 28.12 0.92
N VAL A 318 -1.86 29.29 0.51
CA VAL A 318 -1.08 30.17 -0.36
C VAL A 318 -0.02 30.91 0.46
N ARG A 319 1.18 31.07 -0.11
CA ARG A 319 2.29 31.85 0.46
C ARG A 319 2.61 33.02 -0.42
N TRP A 320 2.99 34.15 0.19
CA TRP A 320 3.37 35.32 -0.55
C TRP A 320 4.58 36.03 0.05
N SER A 321 5.23 36.85 -0.78
CA SER A 321 6.26 37.79 -0.34
C SER A 321 6.09 39.11 -1.09
N GLY A 322 5.89 40.17 -0.34
CA GLY A 322 5.67 41.49 -0.92
C GLY A 322 4.37 41.59 -1.72
N LYS A 323 4.48 41.59 -3.05
CA LYS A 323 3.34 41.66 -3.99
C LYS A 323 3.25 40.46 -4.92
N LYS A 324 3.78 39.30 -4.51
CA LYS A 324 3.80 38.10 -5.36
C LYS A 324 3.41 36.86 -4.58
N ILE A 325 2.60 36.00 -5.18
CA ILE A 325 2.42 34.62 -4.72
C ILE A 325 3.72 33.87 -5.01
N THR A 326 4.38 33.38 -3.98
CA THR A 326 5.70 32.73 -4.06
C THR A 326 5.59 31.21 -4.12
N ASP A 327 4.66 30.62 -3.37
CA ASP A 327 4.48 29.17 -3.27
C ASP A 327 3.06 28.82 -2.79
N VAL A 328 2.74 27.51 -2.85
CA VAL A 328 1.55 26.91 -2.23
C VAL A 328 2.00 25.72 -1.40
N GLY A 329 1.43 25.59 -0.18
CA GLY A 329 1.83 24.60 0.81
C GLY A 329 3.23 24.87 1.42
N PRO A 330 3.82 23.88 2.13
CA PRO A 330 3.26 22.56 2.43
C PRO A 330 2.16 22.54 3.52
N ARG A 331 1.92 23.68 4.20
CA ARG A 331 0.86 23.75 5.21
C ARG A 331 -0.51 23.85 4.56
N SER A 332 -1.50 23.25 5.24
CA SER A 332 -2.90 23.25 4.80
C SER A 332 -3.80 23.98 5.79
N ALA A 333 -4.98 24.37 5.34
CA ALA A 333 -5.99 25.00 6.17
C ALA A 333 -6.40 24.12 7.36
N HIS A 334 -6.37 22.79 7.24
CA HIS A 334 -6.65 21.86 8.34
C HIS A 334 -5.63 21.98 9.46
N ILE A 335 -4.35 22.08 9.12
CA ILE A 335 -3.27 22.24 10.13
C ILE A 335 -3.42 23.56 10.89
N SER A 336 -3.86 24.61 10.22
CA SER A 336 -4.08 25.93 10.83
C SER A 336 -5.46 26.11 11.48
N GLY A 337 -6.34 25.10 11.40
CA GLY A 337 -7.70 25.16 11.94
C GLY A 337 -8.62 26.15 11.21
N LEU A 338 -8.30 26.52 9.97
CA LEU A 338 -9.06 27.50 9.20
C LEU A 338 -10.08 26.86 8.26
N LYS A 339 -11.28 27.45 8.19
CA LYS A 339 -12.28 27.12 7.19
C LYS A 339 -11.85 27.64 5.82
N TYR A 340 -12.07 26.84 4.76
CA TYR A 340 -11.82 27.30 3.38
C TYR A 340 -12.79 28.43 3.02
N SER A 341 -12.33 29.46 2.35
CA SER A 341 -13.19 30.56 1.91
C SER A 341 -14.28 30.11 0.94
N CYS A 342 -14.03 29.11 0.08
CA CYS A 342 -15.04 28.57 -0.83
C CYS A 342 -16.15 27.75 -0.13
N PHE A 343 -16.00 27.40 1.14
CA PHE A 343 -17.05 26.76 1.94
C PHE A 343 -17.72 27.71 2.94
N ALA A 344 -17.39 29.01 2.87
CA ALA A 344 -18.09 30.08 3.60
C ALA A 344 -19.24 30.63 2.75
N GLU A 345 -20.18 31.32 3.39
CA GLU A 345 -21.15 32.15 2.68
C GLU A 345 -20.48 33.44 2.18
N PRO A 346 -20.91 34.04 1.06
CA PRO A 346 -20.33 35.30 0.57
C PRO A 346 -20.31 36.41 1.61
N GLN A 347 -21.36 36.55 2.41
CA GLN A 347 -21.50 37.54 3.48
C GLN A 347 -20.45 37.36 4.57
N ASP A 348 -20.00 36.14 4.83
CA ASP A 348 -18.92 35.84 5.78
C ASP A 348 -17.57 36.42 5.37
N LEU A 349 -17.38 36.77 4.09
CA LEU A 349 -16.13 37.28 3.53
C LEU A 349 -16.17 38.77 3.21
N GLU A 350 -17.33 39.42 3.31
CA GLU A 350 -17.46 40.85 3.05
C GLU A 350 -16.61 41.73 4.01
N GLY A 351 -15.93 42.72 3.44
CA GLY A 351 -15.00 43.56 4.18
C GLY A 351 -13.71 42.89 4.63
N GLY A 352 -13.47 41.67 4.17
CA GLY A 352 -12.27 40.91 4.50
C GLY A 352 -10.98 41.52 3.96
N GLN A 353 -9.90 41.34 4.69
CA GLN A 353 -8.56 41.83 4.34
C GLN A 353 -7.54 40.70 4.36
N ILE A 354 -6.55 40.78 3.47
CA ILE A 354 -5.45 39.81 3.45
C ILE A 354 -4.53 40.05 4.64
N VAL A 355 -4.33 39.00 5.43
CA VAL A 355 -3.40 38.97 6.55
C VAL A 355 -2.38 37.85 6.38
N THR A 356 -1.18 38.06 6.90
CA THR A 356 -0.18 37.00 7.02
C THR A 356 -0.28 36.36 8.40
N PHE A 357 0.02 35.05 8.44
CA PHE A 357 0.03 34.32 9.71
C PHE A 357 0.99 33.11 9.65
N MET A 358 1.26 32.59 10.82
CA MET A 358 2.05 31.37 11.03
C MET A 358 1.08 30.20 11.26
N PRO A 359 0.98 29.20 10.36
CA PRO A 359 0.02 28.10 10.50
C PRO A 359 0.27 27.23 11.75
N LYS A 360 1.54 27.05 12.11
CA LYS A 360 1.98 26.31 13.29
C LYS A 360 3.21 27.01 13.86
N GLU A 361 3.42 26.93 15.17
CA GLU A 361 4.61 27.44 15.83
C GLU A 361 5.90 26.98 15.14
N GLY A 362 6.77 27.93 14.82
CA GLY A 362 8.01 27.69 14.07
C GLY A 362 7.89 27.70 12.54
N ASP A 363 6.69 27.83 11.97
CA ASP A 363 6.52 28.01 10.53
C ASP A 363 6.85 29.46 10.10
N PRO A 364 7.15 29.72 8.81
CA PRO A 364 7.24 31.07 8.27
C PRO A 364 5.92 31.86 8.39
N ILE A 365 5.99 33.18 8.58
CA ILE A 365 4.83 34.08 8.68
C ILE A 365 4.33 34.57 7.30
N ASP A 366 4.68 33.91 6.24
CA ASP A 366 4.36 34.28 4.86
C ASP A 366 3.12 33.58 4.28
N TYR A 367 2.40 32.78 5.10
CA TYR A 367 1.11 32.23 4.72
C TYR A 367 0.01 33.28 4.82
N ILE A 368 -0.93 33.25 3.88
CA ILE A 368 -2.00 34.26 3.82
C ILE A 368 -3.37 33.66 4.09
N GLY A 369 -4.22 34.46 4.68
CA GLY A 369 -5.65 34.21 4.89
C GLY A 369 -6.45 35.50 4.73
N ILE A 370 -7.76 35.38 4.76
CA ILE A 370 -8.69 36.50 4.79
C ILE A 370 -9.15 36.67 6.23
N GLU A 371 -8.95 37.84 6.82
CA GLU A 371 -9.45 38.20 8.14
C GLU A 371 -10.66 39.14 8.01
N VAL A 372 -11.74 38.81 8.71
CA VAL A 372 -13.00 39.54 8.68
C VAL A 372 -13.40 39.97 10.11
N GLY A 373 -13.77 41.24 10.29
CA GLY A 373 -14.27 41.76 11.56
C GLY A 373 -13.31 41.55 12.73
N ALA A 374 -13.79 41.00 13.83
CA ALA A 374 -13.03 40.84 15.08
C ALA A 374 -12.07 39.60 15.06
N GLY A 375 -11.41 39.32 13.95
CA GLY A 375 -10.36 38.30 13.87
C GLY A 375 -10.84 36.93 13.36
N LYS A 376 -12.04 36.80 12.78
CA LYS A 376 -12.46 35.58 12.09
C LYS A 376 -11.64 35.42 10.82
N ARG A 377 -10.98 34.25 10.64
CA ARG A 377 -10.10 34.00 9.52
C ARG A 377 -10.58 32.87 8.63
N PHE A 378 -10.33 33.03 7.31
CA PHE A 378 -10.62 32.04 6.30
C PHE A 378 -9.36 31.76 5.46
N ALA A 379 -9.22 30.51 5.04
CA ALA A 379 -8.10 30.08 4.22
C ALA A 379 -8.37 30.33 2.74
N ILE A 380 -7.36 30.81 2.01
CA ILE A 380 -7.30 30.74 0.57
C ILE A 380 -6.51 29.48 0.21
N THR A 381 -7.15 28.53 -0.51
CA THR A 381 -6.58 27.22 -0.79
C THR A 381 -6.61 26.89 -2.27
N THR A 382 -5.95 25.80 -2.66
CA THR A 382 -6.02 25.24 -4.01
C THR A 382 -7.47 24.93 -4.42
N THR A 383 -8.28 24.40 -3.50
CA THR A 383 -9.73 24.16 -3.74
C THR A 383 -10.49 25.45 -3.98
N CYS A 384 -10.16 26.54 -3.30
CA CYS A 384 -10.79 27.84 -3.54
C CYS A 384 -10.48 28.33 -4.97
N ALA A 385 -9.24 28.19 -5.44
CA ALA A 385 -8.85 28.59 -6.79
C ALA A 385 -9.63 27.79 -7.86
N ALA A 386 -9.74 26.49 -7.70
CA ALA A 386 -10.49 25.65 -8.64
C ALA A 386 -12.00 25.97 -8.66
N ASN A 387 -12.60 26.22 -7.49
CA ASN A 387 -14.01 26.63 -7.40
C ASN A 387 -14.27 28.00 -8.03
N ALA A 388 -13.37 28.98 -7.86
CA ALA A 388 -13.52 30.31 -8.44
C ALA A 388 -13.56 30.25 -9.98
N LEU A 389 -12.73 29.42 -10.59
CA LEU A 389 -12.71 29.18 -12.03
C LEU A 389 -13.87 28.26 -12.52
N GLY A 390 -14.63 27.67 -11.60
CA GLY A 390 -15.73 26.76 -11.97
C GLY A 390 -15.26 25.41 -12.50
N LEU A 391 -14.07 24.97 -12.14
CA LEU A 391 -13.49 23.69 -12.61
C LEU A 391 -14.05 22.45 -11.89
N ILE A 392 -14.74 22.63 -10.76
CA ILE A 392 -15.25 21.53 -9.95
C ILE A 392 -16.67 21.13 -10.38
N PRO A 393 -16.93 19.86 -10.72
CA PRO A 393 -18.28 19.38 -11.05
C PRO A 393 -19.31 19.62 -9.92
N ASP A 394 -20.59 19.75 -10.27
CA ASP A 394 -21.63 20.15 -9.30
C ASP A 394 -21.85 19.14 -8.17
N ASN A 395 -21.71 17.84 -8.45
CA ASN A 395 -21.90 16.76 -7.46
C ASN A 395 -20.59 16.30 -6.81
N ASP A 396 -19.50 17.05 -6.98
CA ASP A 396 -18.21 16.66 -6.45
C ASP A 396 -18.05 17.04 -4.98
N TYR A 397 -17.30 16.23 -4.23
CA TYR A 397 -17.00 16.47 -2.81
C TYR A 397 -16.28 17.80 -2.56
N ALA A 398 -15.44 18.24 -3.51
CA ALA A 398 -14.70 19.50 -3.42
C ALA A 398 -15.52 20.72 -3.88
N LYS A 399 -16.79 20.54 -4.27
CA LYS A 399 -17.64 21.64 -4.72
C LYS A 399 -17.95 22.59 -3.56
N GLY A 400 -17.59 23.83 -3.74
CA GLY A 400 -17.86 24.93 -2.82
C GLY A 400 -18.73 26.01 -3.48
N ASN A 401 -18.99 27.07 -2.73
CA ASN A 401 -19.68 28.25 -3.23
C ASN A 401 -18.74 29.05 -4.15
N ARG A 402 -19.08 29.12 -5.44
CA ARG A 402 -18.28 29.80 -6.46
C ARG A 402 -18.15 31.29 -6.17
N GLN A 403 -19.23 31.95 -5.73
CA GLN A 403 -19.21 33.39 -5.41
C GLN A 403 -18.27 33.69 -4.26
N SER A 404 -18.30 32.90 -3.20
CA SER A 404 -17.37 33.04 -2.06
C SER A 404 -15.93 32.82 -2.50
N ALA A 405 -15.69 31.84 -3.35
CA ALA A 405 -14.36 31.59 -3.89
C ALA A 405 -13.85 32.77 -4.75
N GLN A 406 -14.71 33.30 -5.63
CA GLN A 406 -14.41 34.46 -6.45
C GLN A 406 -14.14 35.72 -5.62
N LEU A 407 -14.99 35.96 -4.60
CA LEU A 407 -14.79 37.09 -3.68
C LEU A 407 -13.44 36.98 -2.94
N ALA A 408 -13.12 35.82 -2.41
CA ALA A 408 -11.86 35.59 -1.72
C ALA A 408 -10.62 35.84 -2.61
N LEU A 409 -10.65 35.38 -3.85
CA LEU A 409 -9.54 35.60 -4.79
C LEU A 409 -9.51 37.03 -5.33
N SER A 410 -10.66 37.70 -5.43
CA SER A 410 -10.72 39.11 -5.78
C SER A 410 -10.09 40.01 -4.70
N ILE A 411 -10.35 39.71 -3.41
CA ILE A 411 -9.70 40.39 -2.28
C ILE A 411 -8.16 40.22 -2.37
N LEU A 412 -7.69 39.02 -2.68
CA LEU A 412 -6.26 38.77 -2.88
C LEU A 412 -5.74 39.50 -4.13
N GLY A 413 -6.49 39.44 -5.22
CA GLY A 413 -6.15 40.08 -6.49
C GLY A 413 -5.97 41.60 -6.38
N GLN A 414 -6.87 42.28 -5.66
CA GLN A 414 -6.75 43.71 -5.36
C GLN A 414 -5.43 44.04 -4.63
N ARG A 415 -5.02 43.18 -3.71
CA ARG A 415 -3.76 43.36 -2.97
C ARG A 415 -2.52 43.13 -3.83
N LEU A 416 -2.64 42.26 -4.85
CA LEU A 416 -1.57 41.90 -5.77
C LEU A 416 -1.52 42.78 -7.04
N GLY A 417 -2.60 43.50 -7.34
CA GLY A 417 -2.76 44.20 -8.64
C GLY A 417 -3.04 43.23 -9.80
N MET A 418 -3.75 42.11 -9.53
CA MET A 418 -4.11 41.05 -10.47
C MET A 418 -5.63 40.89 -10.52
N ASN A 419 -6.16 40.40 -11.64
CA ASN A 419 -7.55 39.95 -11.68
C ASN A 419 -7.70 38.59 -10.95
N MET A 420 -8.93 38.19 -10.67
CA MET A 420 -9.25 36.99 -9.90
C MET A 420 -8.78 35.72 -10.64
N GLU A 421 -8.97 35.67 -11.94
CA GLU A 421 -8.61 34.54 -12.79
C GLU A 421 -7.09 34.31 -12.78
N ASP A 422 -6.29 35.36 -12.97
CA ASP A 422 -4.82 35.27 -12.92
C ASP A 422 -4.32 34.78 -11.54
N VAL A 423 -4.99 35.21 -10.46
CA VAL A 423 -4.67 34.73 -9.10
C VAL A 423 -4.96 33.25 -8.97
N ALA A 424 -6.13 32.81 -9.45
CA ALA A 424 -6.53 31.39 -9.43
C ALA A 424 -5.56 30.51 -10.24
N ASP A 425 -5.28 30.90 -11.47
CA ASP A 425 -4.35 30.19 -12.35
C ASP A 425 -2.96 30.10 -11.74
N LYS A 426 -2.47 31.19 -11.12
CA LYS A 426 -1.18 31.21 -10.45
C LYS A 426 -1.12 30.22 -9.28
N ILE A 427 -2.17 30.13 -8.47
CA ILE A 427 -2.26 29.20 -7.34
C ILE A 427 -2.24 27.76 -7.88
N LEU A 428 -3.05 27.45 -8.90
CA LEU A 428 -3.15 26.12 -9.48
C LEU A 428 -1.85 25.71 -10.21
N ASP A 429 -1.19 26.63 -10.89
CA ASP A 429 0.12 26.36 -11.53
C ASP A 429 1.18 26.00 -10.47
N LEU A 430 1.29 26.77 -9.39
CA LEU A 430 2.22 26.47 -8.32
C LEU A 430 1.89 25.15 -7.61
N SER A 431 0.60 24.85 -7.41
CA SER A 431 0.15 23.63 -6.78
C SER A 431 0.49 22.39 -7.62
N THR A 432 0.34 22.44 -8.93
CA THR A 432 0.63 21.31 -9.80
C THR A 432 2.11 21.06 -10.03
N ARG A 433 2.96 22.09 -9.93
CA ARG A 433 4.38 22.02 -10.29
C ARG A 433 5.18 20.94 -9.57
N LYS A 434 5.04 20.86 -8.23
CA LYS A 434 5.76 19.88 -7.40
C LYS A 434 5.25 18.45 -7.67
N ILE A 435 3.95 18.30 -7.88
CA ILE A 435 3.32 17.02 -8.21
C ILE A 435 3.82 16.52 -9.57
N LEU A 436 3.82 17.38 -10.58
CA LEU A 436 4.34 17.07 -11.93
C LEU A 436 5.80 16.65 -11.91
N GLN A 437 6.64 17.32 -11.10
CA GLN A 437 8.04 16.92 -10.95
C GLN A 437 8.17 15.51 -10.40
N THR A 438 7.38 15.17 -9.38
CA THR A 438 7.37 13.84 -8.76
C THR A 438 6.91 12.78 -9.76
N ILE A 439 5.83 13.06 -10.52
CA ILE A 439 5.33 12.14 -11.55
C ILE A 439 6.38 11.90 -12.64
N ARG A 440 7.03 12.95 -13.17
CA ARG A 440 8.07 12.81 -14.18
C ARG A 440 9.26 11.98 -13.68
N ASN A 441 9.65 12.15 -12.42
CA ASN A 441 10.69 11.34 -11.81
C ASN A 441 10.29 9.86 -11.74
N LEU A 442 9.05 9.57 -11.33
CA LEU A 442 8.51 8.21 -11.28
C LEU A 442 8.42 7.57 -12.67
N LEU A 443 7.91 8.27 -13.68
CA LEU A 443 7.84 7.78 -15.06
C LEU A 443 9.24 7.37 -15.56
N LYS A 444 10.25 8.21 -15.28
CA LYS A 444 11.64 7.92 -15.64
C LYS A 444 12.20 6.72 -14.87
N GLU A 445 12.00 6.67 -13.55
CA GLU A 445 12.47 5.63 -12.65
C GLU A 445 11.94 4.25 -13.07
N TYR A 446 10.62 4.17 -13.33
CA TYR A 446 9.94 2.93 -13.70
C TYR A 446 9.93 2.66 -15.21
N LYS A 447 10.59 3.51 -16.01
CA LYS A 447 10.69 3.38 -17.46
C LYS A 447 9.32 3.26 -18.16
N ILE A 448 8.33 4.00 -17.65
CA ILE A 448 7.00 4.09 -18.26
C ILE A 448 7.08 5.11 -19.41
N LYS A 449 6.68 4.70 -20.61
CA LYS A 449 6.67 5.57 -21.79
C LYS A 449 5.47 6.52 -21.73
N ASP A 450 5.68 7.79 -22.10
CA ASP A 450 4.70 8.87 -22.00
C ASP A 450 3.37 8.62 -22.75
N GLU A 451 3.37 7.74 -23.75
CA GLU A 451 2.20 7.47 -24.60
C GLU A 451 1.26 6.36 -24.07
N LYS A 452 1.54 5.76 -22.88
CA LYS A 452 0.87 4.52 -22.45
C LYS A 452 0.50 4.47 -20.97
N PHE A 453 0.17 5.58 -20.33
CA PHE A 453 -0.29 5.56 -18.96
C PHE A 453 -1.55 6.41 -18.76
N VAL A 454 -2.33 6.04 -17.76
CA VAL A 454 -3.53 6.78 -17.35
C VAL A 454 -3.31 7.35 -15.96
N LEU A 455 -3.74 8.58 -15.72
CA LEU A 455 -3.79 9.14 -14.36
C LEU A 455 -5.07 8.71 -13.68
N ILE A 456 -4.95 8.24 -12.44
CA ILE A 456 -6.07 7.82 -11.63
C ILE A 456 -6.17 8.74 -10.43
N GLY A 457 -7.28 9.45 -10.34
CA GLY A 457 -7.57 10.34 -9.22
C GLY A 457 -8.32 9.65 -8.10
N GLY A 458 -7.84 9.81 -6.86
CA GLY A 458 -8.53 9.45 -5.63
C GLY A 458 -8.43 10.58 -4.59
N GLY A 459 -9.17 10.44 -3.50
CA GLY A 459 -9.23 11.45 -2.45
C GLY A 459 -10.21 12.60 -2.75
N GLY A 460 -10.64 13.30 -1.72
CA GLY A 460 -11.65 14.36 -1.83
C GLY A 460 -11.21 15.62 -2.60
N GLY A 461 -9.92 15.73 -2.95
CA GLY A 461 -9.38 16.83 -3.77
C GLY A 461 -9.00 16.40 -5.19
N ALA A 462 -9.35 15.19 -5.62
CA ALA A 462 -8.94 14.66 -6.91
C ALA A 462 -9.35 15.56 -8.08
N SER A 463 -10.60 15.99 -8.11
CA SER A 463 -11.16 16.90 -9.13
C SER A 463 -10.53 18.29 -9.17
N VAL A 464 -9.85 18.69 -8.09
CA VAL A 464 -9.14 19.98 -8.01
C VAL A 464 -7.84 19.97 -8.82
N LEU A 465 -7.07 18.88 -8.76
CA LEU A 465 -5.70 18.85 -9.30
C LEU A 465 -5.50 17.85 -10.43
N VAL A 466 -6.17 16.69 -10.43
CA VAL A 466 -5.89 15.63 -11.40
C VAL A 466 -6.16 16.03 -12.83
N PRO A 467 -7.28 16.71 -13.17
CA PRO A 467 -7.51 17.19 -14.55
C PRO A 467 -6.41 18.13 -15.05
N LEU A 468 -5.97 19.06 -14.19
CA LEU A 468 -4.91 20.02 -14.53
C LEU A 468 -3.54 19.37 -14.74
N ILE A 469 -3.26 18.32 -13.94
CA ILE A 469 -2.04 17.52 -14.08
C ILE A 469 -2.09 16.71 -15.38
N ALA A 470 -3.24 16.15 -15.71
CA ALA A 470 -3.46 15.39 -16.94
C ALA A 470 -3.24 16.26 -18.20
N ASP A 471 -3.81 17.45 -18.21
CA ASP A 471 -3.62 18.41 -19.29
C ASP A 471 -2.12 18.75 -19.49
N LYS A 472 -1.40 19.08 -18.42
CA LYS A 472 0.04 19.40 -18.46
C LYS A 472 0.93 18.22 -18.85
N LEU A 473 0.46 16.99 -18.72
CA LEU A 473 1.15 15.76 -19.14
C LEU A 473 0.66 15.21 -20.48
N ASN A 474 -0.35 15.83 -21.08
CA ASN A 474 -1.07 15.31 -22.25
C ASN A 474 -1.49 13.84 -22.05
N ALA A 475 -2.01 13.52 -20.86
CA ALA A 475 -2.38 12.19 -20.45
C ALA A 475 -3.89 12.06 -20.25
N GLN A 476 -4.44 10.87 -20.46
CA GLN A 476 -5.80 10.56 -20.05
C GLN A 476 -5.90 10.45 -18.54
N TYR A 477 -7.06 10.76 -17.98
CA TYR A 477 -7.32 10.58 -16.57
C TYR A 477 -8.70 9.99 -16.30
N ARG A 478 -8.83 9.34 -15.16
CA ARG A 478 -10.10 8.88 -14.57
C ARG A 478 -10.10 9.23 -13.09
N ILE A 479 -11.21 9.69 -12.55
CA ILE A 479 -11.41 9.88 -11.11
C ILE A 479 -12.27 8.72 -10.61
N ALA A 480 -11.83 8.07 -9.55
CA ALA A 480 -12.55 6.94 -8.97
C ALA A 480 -13.90 7.39 -8.39
N ASP A 481 -14.93 6.57 -8.60
CA ASP A 481 -16.22 6.77 -7.95
C ASP A 481 -16.06 6.73 -6.42
N ASN A 482 -16.80 7.58 -5.70
CA ASN A 482 -16.65 7.76 -4.26
C ASN A 482 -15.20 8.03 -3.84
N SER A 483 -14.47 8.82 -4.64
CA SER A 483 -13.04 9.12 -4.44
C SER A 483 -12.72 9.61 -3.04
N GLU A 484 -13.65 10.31 -2.37
CA GLU A 484 -13.49 10.84 -1.03
C GLU A 484 -13.39 9.76 0.07
N VAL A 485 -13.88 8.54 -0.20
CA VAL A 485 -13.81 7.38 0.71
C VAL A 485 -13.07 6.19 0.09
N ILE A 486 -12.27 6.42 -0.95
CA ILE A 486 -11.58 5.38 -1.71
C ILE A 486 -10.69 4.48 -0.83
N SER A 487 -10.04 5.04 0.18
CA SER A 487 -9.23 4.31 1.13
C SER A 487 -10.06 3.35 1.99
N SER A 488 -11.22 3.80 2.49
CA SER A 488 -12.11 2.92 3.26
C SER A 488 -12.68 1.79 2.40
N ILE A 489 -12.98 2.07 1.11
CA ILE A 489 -13.37 1.03 0.14
C ILE A 489 -12.24 0.02 -0.04
N GLY A 490 -11.01 0.49 -0.23
CA GLY A 490 -9.84 -0.37 -0.38
C GLY A 490 -9.58 -1.25 0.84
N VAL A 491 -9.69 -0.70 2.05
CA VAL A 491 -9.59 -1.48 3.29
C VAL A 491 -10.70 -2.54 3.37
N CYS A 492 -11.94 -2.16 3.02
CA CYS A 492 -13.10 -3.05 3.08
C CYS A 492 -12.97 -4.25 2.13
N THR A 493 -12.34 -4.05 0.99
CA THR A 493 -12.31 -5.03 -0.12
C THR A 493 -10.97 -5.73 -0.27
N ALA A 494 -9.95 -5.32 0.48
CA ALA A 494 -8.63 -5.94 0.44
C ALA A 494 -8.66 -7.43 0.84
N SER A 495 -7.68 -8.18 0.35
CA SER A 495 -7.46 -9.58 0.67
C SER A 495 -6.22 -9.76 1.56
N ILE A 496 -6.07 -10.94 2.15
CA ILE A 496 -4.82 -11.32 2.81
C ILE A 496 -3.73 -11.37 1.75
N ARG A 497 -2.60 -10.76 2.07
CA ARG A 497 -1.37 -10.86 1.28
C ARG A 497 -0.25 -11.28 2.23
N GLU A 498 0.38 -12.41 1.94
CA GLU A 498 1.56 -12.86 2.65
C GLU A 498 2.73 -12.95 1.68
N GLU A 499 3.83 -12.28 2.01
CA GLU A 499 5.05 -12.34 1.24
C GLU A 499 6.19 -12.79 2.13
N ARG A 500 6.98 -13.75 1.64
CA ARG A 500 8.19 -14.22 2.31
C ARG A 500 9.35 -14.26 1.33
N GLU A 501 10.52 -13.98 1.87
CA GLU A 501 11.78 -14.05 1.15
C GLU A 501 12.73 -14.98 1.87
N LYS A 502 13.45 -15.79 1.11
CA LYS A 502 14.47 -16.71 1.63
C LYS A 502 15.69 -16.65 0.73
N LEU A 503 16.87 -16.54 1.34
CA LEU A 503 18.13 -16.63 0.60
C LEU A 503 18.45 -18.10 0.38
N ILE A 504 18.49 -18.52 -0.87
CA ILE A 504 18.83 -19.88 -1.29
C ILE A 504 19.66 -19.75 -2.55
N ASP A 505 20.87 -20.23 -2.53
CA ASP A 505 21.69 -20.29 -3.74
C ASP A 505 21.23 -21.46 -4.61
N ASN A 506 20.88 -21.15 -5.87
CA ASN A 506 20.40 -22.13 -6.85
C ASN A 506 19.30 -23.07 -6.28
N PRO A 507 18.14 -22.57 -5.84
CA PRO A 507 17.12 -23.39 -5.21
C PRO A 507 16.68 -24.54 -6.12
N SER A 508 16.63 -25.75 -5.55
CA SER A 508 16.01 -26.86 -6.27
C SER A 508 14.50 -26.65 -6.41
N PRO A 509 13.83 -27.28 -7.36
CA PRO A 509 12.38 -27.23 -7.46
C PRO A 509 11.67 -27.69 -6.20
N HIS A 510 12.25 -28.64 -5.48
CA HIS A 510 11.76 -29.09 -4.19
C HIS A 510 11.82 -27.96 -3.15
N ASP A 511 12.93 -27.21 -3.07
CA ASP A 511 13.07 -26.07 -2.17
C ASP A 511 12.01 -25.01 -2.45
N ILE A 512 11.79 -24.69 -3.74
CA ILE A 512 10.77 -23.73 -4.18
C ILE A 512 9.38 -24.18 -3.75
N SER A 513 9.03 -25.44 -4.02
CA SER A 513 7.72 -25.98 -3.70
C SER A 513 7.48 -26.08 -2.20
N VAL A 514 8.47 -26.49 -1.41
CA VAL A 514 8.38 -26.50 0.06
C VAL A 514 8.13 -25.09 0.58
N PHE A 515 8.88 -24.12 0.07
CA PHE A 515 8.72 -22.72 0.50
C PHE A 515 7.37 -22.11 0.10
N ILE A 516 6.85 -22.44 -1.09
CA ILE A 516 5.49 -22.05 -1.51
C ILE A 516 4.47 -22.59 -0.51
N GLN A 517 4.51 -23.90 -0.19
CA GLN A 517 3.57 -24.51 0.77
C GLN A 517 3.67 -23.91 2.16
N GLU A 518 4.87 -23.54 2.60
CA GLU A 518 5.08 -22.85 3.87
C GLU A 518 4.34 -21.50 3.90
N VAL A 519 4.50 -20.68 2.87
CA VAL A 519 3.87 -19.36 2.78
C VAL A 519 2.36 -19.46 2.61
N GLU A 520 1.87 -20.45 1.84
CA GLU A 520 0.44 -20.74 1.71
C GLU A 520 -0.19 -21.13 3.07
N LYS A 521 0.47 -21.99 3.85
CA LYS A 521 0.02 -22.35 5.21
C LYS A 521 -0.03 -21.14 6.13
N ILE A 522 0.94 -20.22 6.04
CA ILE A 522 0.94 -18.99 6.81
C ILE A 522 -0.25 -18.11 6.42
N ALA A 523 -0.53 -17.94 5.13
CA ALA A 523 -1.69 -17.17 4.66
C ALA A 523 -3.01 -17.79 5.15
N ILE A 524 -3.15 -19.11 5.10
CA ILE A 524 -4.33 -19.83 5.61
C ILE A 524 -4.48 -19.64 7.12
N SER A 525 -3.40 -19.73 7.88
CA SER A 525 -3.43 -19.52 9.33
C SER A 525 -3.88 -18.11 9.73
N LYS A 526 -3.68 -17.12 8.83
CA LYS A 526 -4.16 -15.75 8.98
C LYS A 526 -5.58 -15.52 8.46
N GLY A 527 -6.27 -16.58 8.04
CA GLY A 527 -7.67 -16.55 7.65
C GLY A 527 -7.93 -16.57 6.14
N ALA A 528 -6.92 -16.78 5.30
CA ALA A 528 -7.14 -16.99 3.87
C ALA A 528 -7.85 -18.32 3.62
N LEU A 529 -8.83 -18.31 2.72
CA LEU A 529 -9.50 -19.52 2.27
C LEU A 529 -8.57 -20.32 1.35
N PRO A 530 -8.35 -21.61 1.61
CA PRO A 530 -7.49 -22.45 0.78
C PRO A 530 -7.86 -22.40 -0.71
N GLU A 531 -9.17 -22.42 -1.01
CA GLU A 531 -9.70 -22.38 -2.37
C GLU A 531 -9.56 -21.03 -3.08
N SER A 532 -9.21 -19.96 -2.33
CA SER A 532 -9.04 -18.61 -2.88
C SER A 532 -7.57 -18.25 -3.09
N ILE A 533 -6.65 -19.13 -2.73
CA ILE A 533 -5.22 -18.86 -2.79
C ILE A 533 -4.75 -18.72 -4.23
N SER A 534 -4.01 -17.63 -4.47
CA SER A 534 -3.22 -17.39 -5.67
C SER A 534 -1.78 -17.12 -5.25
N THR A 535 -0.86 -17.91 -5.76
CA THR A 535 0.56 -17.87 -5.37
C THR A 535 1.43 -17.39 -6.52
N GLN A 536 2.39 -16.54 -6.22
CA GLN A 536 3.44 -16.10 -7.13
C GLN A 536 4.79 -16.39 -6.50
N SER A 537 5.69 -17.01 -7.25
CA SER A 537 7.07 -17.25 -6.84
C SER A 537 8.04 -16.58 -7.81
N GLU A 538 9.06 -15.93 -7.28
CA GLU A 538 10.09 -15.24 -8.04
C GLU A 538 11.46 -15.59 -7.46
N TYR A 539 12.41 -16.00 -8.29
CA TYR A 539 13.80 -16.16 -7.87
C TYR A 539 14.67 -15.10 -8.52
N ILE A 540 15.29 -14.24 -7.71
CA ILE A 540 16.19 -13.18 -8.13
C ILE A 540 17.61 -13.71 -8.03
N SER A 541 18.14 -14.28 -9.13
CA SER A 541 19.43 -14.97 -9.18
C SER A 541 20.60 -14.10 -8.76
N GLU A 542 20.61 -12.82 -9.13
CA GLU A 542 21.65 -11.85 -8.75
C GLU A 542 21.79 -11.65 -7.23
N LYS A 543 20.77 -12.02 -6.47
CA LYS A 543 20.69 -11.89 -5.02
C LYS A 543 20.55 -13.23 -4.31
N SER A 544 20.53 -14.33 -5.03
CA SER A 544 20.18 -15.68 -4.51
C SER A 544 18.90 -15.65 -3.66
N LEU A 545 17.91 -14.89 -4.08
CA LEU A 545 16.72 -14.57 -3.30
C LEU A 545 15.46 -15.21 -3.91
N LEU A 546 14.88 -16.17 -3.20
CA LEU A 546 13.56 -16.72 -3.51
C LEU A 546 12.49 -15.91 -2.77
N ARG A 547 11.55 -15.35 -3.52
CA ARG A 547 10.39 -14.61 -3.02
C ARG A 547 9.11 -15.37 -3.36
N VAL A 548 8.25 -15.55 -2.39
CA VAL A 548 6.90 -16.11 -2.57
C VAL A 548 5.88 -15.13 -2.02
N THR A 549 4.89 -14.80 -2.84
CA THR A 549 3.76 -13.94 -2.47
C THR A 549 2.47 -14.72 -2.65
N VAL A 550 1.70 -14.83 -1.59
CA VAL A 550 0.40 -15.50 -1.55
C VAL A 550 -0.69 -14.45 -1.33
N TYR A 551 -1.69 -14.47 -2.17
CA TYR A 551 -2.93 -13.71 -2.02
C TYR A 551 -4.06 -14.69 -1.68
N GLY A 552 -4.94 -14.32 -0.75
CA GLY A 552 -6.08 -15.15 -0.39
C GLY A 552 -7.24 -14.31 0.14
N ASN A 553 -8.44 -14.63 -0.29
CA ASN A 553 -9.64 -14.01 0.26
C ASN A 553 -9.90 -14.58 1.66
N MET A 554 -10.37 -13.75 2.58
CA MET A 554 -10.87 -14.26 3.86
C MET A 554 -12.21 -14.99 3.64
N LYS A 555 -12.54 -15.91 4.57
CA LYS A 555 -13.75 -16.75 4.51
C LYS A 555 -15.00 -15.91 4.24
N LEU A 556 -15.47 -15.96 3.01
CA LEU A 556 -16.65 -15.29 2.54
C LEU A 556 -17.28 -16.20 1.51
N ASP A 557 -18.49 -16.68 1.76
CA ASP A 557 -19.28 -17.26 0.68
C ASP A 557 -19.55 -16.15 -0.33
N VAL A 558 -18.80 -16.15 -1.41
CA VAL A 558 -18.85 -15.12 -2.43
C VAL A 558 -20.05 -15.39 -3.32
N GLY A 559 -21.21 -14.93 -2.86
CA GLY A 559 -22.38 -14.75 -3.69
C GLY A 559 -22.61 -13.25 -3.90
N GLY A 560 -22.10 -12.68 -4.97
CA GLY A 560 -22.46 -11.37 -5.46
C GLY A 560 -21.80 -10.18 -4.76
N SER A 561 -20.63 -9.82 -5.21
CA SER A 561 -20.10 -8.46 -5.05
C SER A 561 -20.38 -7.66 -6.32
N ASP A 562 -20.35 -6.31 -6.31
CA ASP A 562 -20.20 -5.45 -7.50
C ASP A 562 -18.77 -5.52 -8.07
N ILE A 563 -17.91 -6.30 -7.45
CA ILE A 563 -16.92 -7.08 -8.14
C ILE A 563 -17.70 -8.22 -8.80
N LYS A 564 -18.61 -7.86 -9.69
CA LYS A 564 -19.31 -8.77 -10.55
C LYS A 564 -18.27 -9.57 -11.30
N GLU A 565 -18.41 -10.89 -11.25
CA GLU A 565 -17.67 -11.72 -12.19
C GLU A 565 -18.00 -11.16 -13.57
N ILE A 566 -16.97 -10.73 -14.28
CA ILE A 566 -17.18 -10.26 -15.65
C ILE A 566 -17.52 -11.44 -16.53
N ASP A 567 -18.44 -11.24 -17.44
CA ASP A 567 -18.72 -12.25 -18.45
C ASP A 567 -17.68 -12.21 -19.59
N ASP A 568 -17.78 -13.14 -20.53
CA ASP A 568 -16.83 -13.26 -21.64
C ASP A 568 -16.78 -12.00 -22.52
N GLU A 569 -17.90 -11.35 -22.74
CA GLU A 569 -17.94 -10.12 -23.56
C GLU A 569 -17.32 -8.94 -22.81
N GLU A 570 -17.63 -8.78 -21.53
CA GLU A 570 -17.01 -7.77 -20.67
C GLU A 570 -15.49 -7.98 -20.57
N ALA A 571 -15.04 -9.24 -20.40
CA ALA A 571 -13.62 -9.60 -20.34
C ALA A 571 -12.92 -9.32 -21.68
N LYS A 572 -13.56 -9.59 -22.80
CA LYS A 572 -13.03 -9.32 -24.14
C LYS A 572 -12.93 -7.83 -24.43
N VAL A 573 -13.96 -7.05 -24.09
CA VAL A 573 -13.91 -5.58 -24.20
C VAL A 573 -12.75 -5.01 -23.40
N LEU A 574 -12.61 -5.46 -22.15
CA LEU A 574 -11.50 -5.07 -21.30
C LEU A 574 -10.13 -5.46 -21.88
N ALA A 575 -10.01 -6.66 -22.44
CA ALA A 575 -8.78 -7.10 -23.08
C ALA A 575 -8.46 -6.26 -24.33
N CYS A 576 -9.44 -5.86 -25.12
CA CYS A 576 -9.28 -4.94 -26.25
C CYS A 576 -8.74 -3.57 -25.78
N GLU A 577 -9.34 -3.00 -24.74
CA GLU A 577 -8.87 -1.76 -24.13
C GLU A 577 -7.41 -1.87 -23.63
N LEU A 578 -7.08 -2.95 -22.92
CA LEU A 578 -5.77 -3.16 -22.34
C LEU A 578 -4.67 -3.43 -23.40
N PHE A 579 -5.01 -4.09 -24.50
CA PHE A 579 -4.12 -4.24 -25.65
C PHE A 579 -4.03 -2.96 -26.51
N GLY A 580 -4.98 -2.03 -26.37
CA GLY A 580 -5.08 -0.82 -27.19
C GLY A 580 -5.46 -1.10 -28.63
N ILE A 581 -6.36 -2.08 -28.86
CA ILE A 581 -6.86 -2.48 -30.18
C ILE A 581 -8.38 -2.70 -30.11
N ASN A 582 -9.09 -2.42 -31.18
CA ASN A 582 -10.55 -2.53 -31.23
C ASN A 582 -11.05 -3.91 -31.65
N GLU A 583 -10.24 -4.69 -32.36
CA GLU A 583 -10.60 -6.01 -32.90
C GLU A 583 -9.40 -6.94 -32.90
N GLY A 584 -9.65 -8.26 -33.06
CA GLY A 584 -8.57 -9.26 -33.18
C GLY A 584 -8.09 -9.83 -31.85
N VAL A 585 -8.79 -9.56 -30.74
CA VAL A 585 -8.55 -10.23 -29.47
C VAL A 585 -9.33 -11.53 -29.41
N HIS A 586 -8.63 -12.61 -29.13
CA HIS A 586 -9.23 -13.95 -29.05
C HIS A 586 -9.00 -14.52 -27.65
N ARG A 587 -10.06 -15.09 -27.05
CA ARG A 587 -9.95 -15.95 -25.89
C ARG A 587 -9.30 -17.25 -26.34
N ILE A 588 -8.19 -17.65 -25.68
CA ILE A 588 -7.41 -18.82 -26.11
C ILE A 588 -7.97 -20.10 -25.50
N PHE A 589 -8.30 -20.09 -24.22
CA PHE A 589 -8.79 -21.25 -23.49
C PHE A 589 -9.87 -20.87 -22.50
N ASP A 590 -10.78 -21.83 -22.25
CA ASP A 590 -11.83 -21.71 -21.24
C ASP A 590 -11.34 -22.27 -19.92
N MET A 591 -11.01 -21.36 -19.02
CA MET A 591 -10.62 -21.65 -17.64
C MET A 591 -11.65 -21.05 -16.70
N LYS A 592 -12.07 -21.79 -15.68
CA LYS A 592 -13.15 -21.38 -14.78
C LYS A 592 -12.86 -20.08 -14.02
N ASP A 593 -11.61 -19.86 -13.62
CA ASP A 593 -11.22 -18.76 -12.74
C ASP A 593 -10.38 -17.69 -13.45
N TYR A 594 -10.04 -17.89 -14.74
CA TYR A 594 -9.22 -16.98 -15.53
C TYR A 594 -9.69 -16.86 -16.98
N TYR A 595 -9.58 -15.65 -17.50
CA TYR A 595 -9.70 -15.35 -18.92
C TYR A 595 -8.31 -15.17 -19.53
N ILE A 596 -7.96 -15.95 -20.54
CA ILE A 596 -6.66 -15.87 -21.21
C ILE A 596 -6.90 -15.38 -22.63
N PHE A 597 -6.43 -14.16 -22.90
CA PHE A 597 -6.56 -13.52 -24.20
C PHE A 597 -5.23 -13.36 -24.91
N ALA A 598 -5.25 -13.47 -26.21
CA ALA A 598 -4.15 -13.06 -27.08
C ALA A 598 -4.65 -12.31 -28.31
N CYS A 599 -3.75 -11.57 -28.92
CA CYS A 599 -3.97 -10.95 -30.22
C CYS A 599 -2.69 -10.99 -31.06
N GLU A 600 -2.80 -10.81 -32.37
CA GLU A 600 -1.65 -10.69 -33.25
C GLU A 600 -1.38 -9.23 -33.58
N ILE A 601 -0.20 -8.74 -33.23
CA ILE A 601 0.22 -7.37 -33.57
C ILE A 601 1.32 -7.42 -34.61
N HIS A 602 1.04 -6.85 -35.78
CA HIS A 602 2.01 -6.68 -36.86
C HIS A 602 2.69 -5.31 -36.75
N LYS A 603 3.97 -5.27 -36.34
CA LYS A 603 4.75 -4.02 -36.35
C LYS A 603 5.60 -3.95 -37.62
N LYS A 604 5.40 -2.89 -38.43
CA LYS A 604 6.31 -2.51 -39.50
C LYS A 604 7.38 -1.57 -38.95
N LYS A 605 8.62 -2.01 -38.83
CA LYS A 605 9.78 -1.13 -38.61
C LYS A 605 10.72 -1.29 -39.82
N LEU A 606 10.93 -0.22 -40.58
CA LEU A 606 11.94 -0.08 -41.65
C LEU A 606 12.38 -1.41 -42.29
N PHE A 607 11.63 -2.02 -43.19
CA PHE A 607 11.93 -3.26 -43.91
C PHE A 607 11.78 -4.61 -43.13
N LEU A 608 11.53 -4.61 -41.80
CA LEU A 608 11.29 -5.85 -41.04
C LEU A 608 9.85 -5.91 -40.56
N LYS A 609 9.12 -6.96 -40.94
CA LYS A 609 7.82 -7.33 -40.40
C LYS A 609 8.07 -8.22 -39.18
N SER A 610 7.80 -7.77 -37.97
CA SER A 610 7.77 -8.64 -36.79
C SER A 610 6.34 -8.92 -36.38
N LYS A 611 6.00 -10.18 -36.20
CA LYS A 611 4.75 -10.66 -35.63
C LYS A 611 4.98 -10.82 -34.12
N LYS A 612 4.15 -10.21 -33.31
CA LYS A 612 4.13 -10.41 -31.86
C LYS A 612 2.75 -10.90 -31.44
N GLN A 613 2.73 -11.78 -30.46
CA GLN A 613 1.51 -12.32 -29.86
C GLN A 613 1.49 -11.94 -28.36
N PRO A 614 0.99 -10.73 -28.00
CA PRO A 614 0.82 -10.41 -26.61
C PRO A 614 -0.27 -11.29 -25.98
N VAL A 615 -0.03 -11.65 -24.71
CA VAL A 615 -0.92 -12.49 -23.91
C VAL A 615 -1.30 -11.76 -22.64
N LEU A 616 -2.58 -11.81 -22.30
CA LEU A 616 -3.16 -11.21 -21.11
C LEU A 616 -3.93 -12.29 -20.34
N VAL A 617 -3.68 -12.38 -19.04
CA VAL A 617 -4.46 -13.23 -18.12
C VAL A 617 -5.22 -12.30 -17.17
N LEU A 618 -6.53 -12.39 -17.21
CA LEU A 618 -7.45 -11.73 -16.29
C LEU A 618 -8.03 -12.76 -15.33
N ASP A 619 -8.25 -12.39 -14.08
CA ASP A 619 -9.10 -13.20 -13.22
C ASP A 619 -10.59 -12.98 -13.57
N LYS A 620 -11.46 -13.76 -12.96
CA LYS A 620 -12.91 -13.69 -13.17
C LYS A 620 -13.55 -12.34 -12.80
N TYR A 621 -12.80 -11.46 -12.15
CA TYR A 621 -13.23 -10.11 -11.80
C TYR A 621 -12.62 -9.04 -12.73
N GLY A 622 -11.83 -9.46 -13.72
CA GLY A 622 -11.17 -8.57 -14.69
C GLY A 622 -9.87 -7.94 -14.21
N HIS A 623 -9.29 -8.40 -13.10
CA HIS A 623 -7.97 -7.90 -12.71
C HIS A 623 -6.88 -8.55 -13.54
N VAL A 624 -5.91 -7.75 -13.98
CA VAL A 624 -4.75 -8.23 -14.72
C VAL A 624 -3.86 -9.04 -13.77
N ARG A 625 -3.63 -10.31 -14.11
CA ARG A 625 -2.73 -11.20 -13.37
C ARG A 625 -1.40 -11.40 -14.06
N VAL A 626 -1.42 -11.53 -15.39
CA VAL A 626 -0.22 -11.64 -16.24
C VAL A 626 -0.42 -10.80 -17.49
N SER A 627 0.63 -10.10 -17.93
CA SER A 627 0.68 -9.41 -19.21
C SER A 627 2.07 -9.61 -19.82
N ILE A 628 2.14 -10.25 -20.97
CA ILE A 628 3.40 -10.57 -21.68
C ILE A 628 3.30 -10.06 -23.11
N GLU A 629 4.30 -9.29 -23.57
CA GLU A 629 4.29 -8.68 -24.92
C GLU A 629 4.37 -9.68 -26.07
N ASN A 630 4.93 -10.88 -25.83
CA ASN A 630 5.04 -11.93 -26.84
C ASN A 630 5.16 -13.28 -26.15
N ALA A 631 4.14 -14.12 -26.26
CA ALA A 631 4.12 -15.44 -25.63
C ALA A 631 3.32 -16.45 -26.45
N GLU A 632 3.64 -17.72 -26.29
CA GLU A 632 2.86 -18.85 -26.75
C GLU A 632 2.09 -19.46 -25.57
N VAL A 633 0.88 -19.94 -25.84
CA VAL A 633 -0.01 -20.50 -24.80
C VAL A 633 -0.43 -21.91 -25.20
N TYR A 634 -0.30 -22.84 -24.27
CA TYR A 634 -0.70 -24.24 -24.44
C TYR A 634 -1.57 -24.66 -23.27
N SER A 635 -2.60 -25.46 -23.54
CA SER A 635 -3.47 -26.00 -22.50
C SER A 635 -3.82 -27.46 -22.80
N GLY A 636 -3.90 -28.26 -21.75
CA GLY A 636 -4.19 -29.69 -21.86
C GLY A 636 -4.04 -30.43 -20.53
N ASP A 637 -4.06 -31.75 -20.62
CA ASP A 637 -3.77 -32.62 -19.47
C ASP A 637 -2.34 -32.38 -18.95
N PRO A 638 -2.12 -32.38 -17.63
CA PRO A 638 -0.79 -32.15 -17.05
C PRO A 638 0.33 -33.01 -17.63
N LYS A 639 0.06 -34.29 -17.93
CA LYS A 639 1.05 -35.20 -18.51
C LYS A 639 1.37 -34.81 -19.94
N GLU A 640 0.37 -34.45 -20.73
CA GLU A 640 0.54 -33.92 -22.07
C GLU A 640 1.35 -32.64 -22.08
N MET A 641 1.03 -31.72 -21.19
CA MET A 641 1.73 -30.44 -21.05
C MET A 641 3.19 -30.63 -20.60
N LYS A 642 3.47 -31.59 -19.74
CA LYS A 642 4.82 -31.95 -19.35
C LYS A 642 5.66 -32.41 -20.58
N PHE A 643 5.11 -33.30 -21.42
CA PHE A 643 5.77 -33.72 -22.64
C PHE A 643 5.95 -32.58 -23.64
N LYS A 644 4.93 -31.72 -23.78
CA LYS A 644 4.95 -30.56 -24.69
C LYS A 644 6.07 -29.61 -24.35
N ILE A 645 6.22 -29.25 -23.08
CA ILE A 645 7.29 -28.31 -22.61
C ILE A 645 8.67 -28.92 -22.90
N GLN A 646 8.88 -30.19 -22.57
CA GLN A 646 10.15 -30.87 -22.81
C GLN A 646 10.53 -30.86 -24.31
N THR A 647 9.53 -31.09 -25.16
CA THR A 647 9.70 -31.07 -26.62
C THR A 647 10.03 -29.67 -27.13
N LEU A 648 9.26 -28.63 -26.70
CA LEU A 648 9.47 -27.24 -27.11
C LEU A 648 10.85 -26.71 -26.74
N ILE A 649 11.31 -27.01 -25.53
CA ILE A 649 12.65 -26.59 -25.09
C ILE A 649 13.75 -27.28 -25.91
N LYS A 650 13.56 -28.57 -26.22
CA LYS A 650 14.48 -29.31 -27.05
C LYS A 650 14.51 -28.82 -28.51
N GLU A 651 13.34 -28.57 -29.10
CA GLU A 651 13.20 -28.04 -30.46
C GLU A 651 13.79 -26.64 -30.63
N ARG A 652 13.73 -25.83 -29.61
CA ARG A 652 14.29 -24.45 -29.61
C ARG A 652 15.80 -24.43 -29.38
N GLY A 653 16.43 -25.55 -29.13
CA GLY A 653 17.89 -25.65 -28.93
C GLY A 653 18.38 -24.91 -27.71
N LEU A 654 17.51 -24.64 -26.71
CA LEU A 654 17.89 -23.97 -25.49
C LEU A 654 18.89 -24.84 -24.72
N SER A 655 20.18 -24.49 -24.83
CA SER A 655 21.25 -25.18 -24.12
C SER A 655 21.21 -24.86 -22.62
N LYS A 656 21.93 -25.66 -21.82
CA LYS A 656 21.96 -25.47 -20.35
C LYS A 656 22.45 -24.09 -19.90
N ASP A 657 23.13 -23.39 -20.78
CA ASP A 657 23.81 -22.11 -20.49
C ASP A 657 23.12 -20.87 -21.13
N GLU A 658 21.98 -21.08 -21.84
CA GLU A 658 21.20 -19.98 -22.40
C GLU A 658 20.15 -19.46 -21.39
N LEU A 659 19.69 -18.21 -21.61
CA LEU A 659 18.62 -17.58 -20.85
C LEU A 659 17.42 -18.54 -20.69
N ALA A 660 17.09 -18.86 -19.45
CA ALA A 660 15.99 -19.77 -19.14
C ALA A 660 14.65 -19.25 -19.70
N PRO A 661 13.79 -20.13 -20.23
CA PRO A 661 12.49 -19.72 -20.74
C PRO A 661 11.64 -19.18 -19.61
N GLN A 662 10.96 -18.05 -19.84
CA GLN A 662 10.00 -17.50 -18.88
C GLN A 662 8.67 -18.24 -19.02
N ILE A 663 8.29 -18.99 -18.00
CA ILE A 663 7.11 -19.86 -17.99
C ILE A 663 6.18 -19.47 -16.85
N HIS A 664 4.88 -19.38 -17.18
CA HIS A 664 3.80 -19.25 -16.20
C HIS A 664 2.89 -20.46 -16.34
N ILE A 665 2.37 -20.96 -15.22
CA ILE A 665 1.38 -22.05 -15.19
C ILE A 665 0.11 -21.54 -14.53
N VAL A 666 -1.02 -21.75 -15.19
CA VAL A 666 -2.36 -21.58 -14.63
C VAL A 666 -2.90 -22.97 -14.32
N ASP A 667 -3.10 -23.26 -13.05
CA ASP A 667 -3.57 -24.53 -12.52
C ASP A 667 -4.78 -24.30 -11.59
N GLY A 668 -5.98 -24.38 -12.14
CA GLY A 668 -7.21 -24.00 -11.44
C GLY A 668 -7.15 -22.53 -11.01
N LYS A 669 -7.14 -22.28 -9.70
CA LYS A 669 -7.03 -20.92 -9.11
C LYS A 669 -5.58 -20.49 -8.86
N ARG A 670 -4.61 -21.38 -9.09
CA ARG A 670 -3.19 -21.10 -8.86
C ARG A 670 -2.56 -20.52 -10.14
N LEU A 671 -1.80 -19.46 -9.98
CA LEU A 671 -0.98 -18.86 -11.03
C LEU A 671 0.47 -18.86 -10.56
N LEU A 672 1.29 -19.72 -11.16
CA LEU A 672 2.69 -19.90 -10.79
C LEU A 672 3.59 -19.24 -11.82
N ASP A 673 4.58 -18.49 -11.37
CA ASP A 673 5.53 -17.75 -12.19
C ASP A 673 6.95 -18.33 -12.00
N PHE A 674 7.47 -18.98 -13.04
CA PHE A 674 8.82 -19.52 -13.08
C PHE A 674 9.78 -18.68 -13.95
N SER A 675 9.37 -17.46 -14.31
CA SER A 675 10.09 -16.61 -15.28
C SER A 675 11.46 -16.12 -14.80
N SER A 676 11.72 -16.21 -13.52
CA SER A 676 12.96 -15.71 -12.90
C SER A 676 13.99 -16.81 -12.57
N LEU A 677 13.69 -18.07 -12.84
CA LEU A 677 14.69 -19.14 -12.71
C LEU A 677 15.79 -18.99 -13.76
N SER A 678 17.05 -19.12 -13.33
CA SER A 678 18.22 -18.77 -14.11
C SER A 678 18.68 -19.83 -15.13
N SER A 679 18.19 -21.06 -15.02
CA SER A 679 18.59 -22.12 -15.95
C SER A 679 17.40 -22.90 -16.49
N THR A 680 17.49 -23.29 -17.76
CA THR A 680 16.48 -24.13 -18.44
C THR A 680 16.22 -25.43 -17.70
N THR A 681 17.28 -26.06 -17.14
CA THR A 681 17.15 -27.29 -16.37
C THR A 681 16.32 -27.10 -15.10
N HIS A 682 16.52 -25.98 -14.39
CA HIS A 682 15.76 -25.66 -13.18
C HIS A 682 14.29 -25.32 -13.50
N VAL A 683 14.04 -24.55 -14.58
CA VAL A 683 12.67 -24.26 -15.04
C VAL A 683 11.94 -25.55 -15.38
N LEU A 684 12.57 -26.42 -16.20
CA LEU A 684 11.95 -27.68 -16.59
C LEU A 684 11.61 -28.57 -15.41
N LYS A 685 12.54 -28.70 -14.48
CA LYS A 685 12.34 -29.53 -13.31
C LYS A 685 11.21 -28.96 -12.42
N ALA A 686 11.21 -27.64 -12.13
CA ALA A 686 10.19 -26.98 -11.34
C ALA A 686 8.80 -27.11 -11.96
N VAL A 687 8.68 -26.80 -13.25
CA VAL A 687 7.43 -26.92 -14.01
C VAL A 687 6.95 -28.38 -14.03
N THR A 688 7.86 -29.35 -14.23
CA THR A 688 7.53 -30.77 -14.25
C THR A 688 7.01 -31.27 -12.89
N GLU A 689 7.65 -30.88 -11.80
CA GLU A 689 7.23 -31.25 -10.45
C GLU A 689 5.87 -30.65 -10.08
N GLU A 690 5.56 -29.41 -10.48
CA GLU A 690 4.24 -28.82 -10.28
C GLU A 690 3.17 -29.53 -11.11
N LEU A 691 3.45 -29.87 -12.36
CA LEU A 691 2.53 -30.63 -13.19
C LEU A 691 2.25 -32.05 -12.66
N ASP A 692 3.24 -32.68 -12.00
CA ASP A 692 3.05 -33.98 -11.33
C ASP A 692 2.20 -33.89 -10.04
N ARG A 693 2.08 -32.71 -9.46
CA ARG A 693 1.34 -32.48 -8.20
C ARG A 693 -0.08 -31.97 -8.41
N THR A 694 -0.38 -31.42 -9.58
CA THR A 694 -1.72 -30.90 -9.82
C THR A 694 -2.77 -32.00 -9.78
N ILE A 695 -3.90 -31.66 -9.16
CA ILE A 695 -5.10 -32.52 -9.12
C ILE A 695 -6.10 -32.13 -10.21
N ASN A 696 -5.87 -31.03 -10.93
CA ASN A 696 -6.73 -30.57 -11.98
C ASN A 696 -6.45 -31.36 -13.27
N ASN A 697 -7.49 -31.63 -14.01
CA ASN A 697 -7.40 -32.38 -15.29
C ASN A 697 -6.92 -31.49 -16.44
N GLN A 698 -6.85 -30.18 -16.24
CA GLN A 698 -6.44 -29.23 -17.26
C GLN A 698 -5.57 -28.14 -16.65
N VAL A 699 -4.46 -27.86 -17.28
CA VAL A 699 -3.54 -26.77 -16.94
C VAL A 699 -3.23 -25.95 -18.19
N THR A 700 -2.91 -24.68 -17.99
CA THR A 700 -2.48 -23.80 -19.07
C THR A 700 -1.08 -23.30 -18.81
N ILE A 701 -0.24 -23.36 -19.82
CA ILE A 701 1.16 -22.94 -19.77
C ILE A 701 1.36 -21.78 -20.73
N ILE A 702 1.98 -20.72 -20.23
CA ILE A 702 2.31 -19.51 -21.00
C ILE A 702 3.82 -19.42 -21.05
N ILE A 703 4.38 -19.42 -22.24
CA ILE A 703 5.83 -19.39 -22.48
C ILE A 703 6.15 -18.10 -23.22
N LYS A 704 6.97 -17.25 -22.63
CA LYS A 704 7.48 -16.05 -23.31
C LYS A 704 8.43 -16.43 -24.43
N VAL A 705 8.25 -15.83 -25.59
CA VAL A 705 9.04 -16.05 -26.82
C VAL A 705 10.03 -14.91 -27.03
#